data_541ec6582be758665feb82108cbe7a1e
#
_entry.id   541ec6582be758665feb82108cbe7a1e
#
_cell.length_a   1.000
_cell.length_b   1.000
_cell.length_c   1.000
_cell.angle_alpha   90.00
_cell.angle_beta   90.00
_cell.angle_gamma   90.00
#
_symmetry.space_group_name_H-M   'P 1'
#
loop_
_entity.id
_entity.type
_entity.pdbx_description
1 polymer ?
#
loop_
_entity_poly.entity_id
_entity_poly.type
_entity_poly.pdbx_seq_one_letter_code
_entity_poly.pdbx_strand_id
1 'polypeptide(L)'
;MNCELRITLKSDMCSASGDGFSLSIDTDVSYDSHGLPVIPSRRIKGCMLESAKYIGAQNIGGIFGVSGTSRGSLRIGNAVPEGYASLCTEAENSGKNAQQILALFTSVKASTAIEDDTAKNESLRFMRAVNHYSPFDGSEMVFTAPIEIEDKYFDELSRICRAVRNIGYKRTRGFGAVRCELLRSGQSSVSTISGKITDDEATYELRYSVRNESALMLPGSSSSETADYISGTSIMGFFANQYLKNHSDDSDFEEMFLRHGVIFSNLYITSPEGTAALPAPAAIAKDKTQSAEHGTVYENLLTVGENHVRILKPLKSGYFATGKEVKVQTETVYHHSTGDDSTLYTQTCICPGQVFSGTVTGKGKYLRNIAEALSGGVVTVGRSKTAQYAECSVLYAELRPLEQKQISVSGGERTAAVFCSDALFTDDCGSYTTDFAEVCCQLGIKNADTDKSFMKYKTIMGYMSAGNYKKPHIRAIAAGSTICFTAESVCTLPEYAYFGAKTGEGFGMVRFVKADELMKLGESVSASGKVNAETDGRLTKLLKKNDTTEEMRSSAIDYALSNRSALVGLSSSFVGRVLLMIRQAGDFNDLIKRIDSVKTEAKKKKAHDIAMTAEKYKYNEDWREYLETVFLLGKYFLRTADRKEEE
;
A
#
# COMPACT_ATOMS: atom_id res chain seq x y z
N MET A 1 -20.66 5.16 14.14
CA MET A 1 -21.20 4.55 12.92
C MET A 1 -20.20 4.64 11.77
N ASN A 2 -20.24 3.69 10.86
CA ASN A 2 -19.45 3.70 9.64
C ASN A 2 -20.27 4.30 8.50
N CYS A 3 -19.62 5.14 7.71
CA CYS A 3 -20.19 5.87 6.57
C CYS A 3 -19.24 5.83 5.41
N GLU A 4 -19.73 6.15 4.23
CA GLU A 4 -18.95 6.36 3.03
C GLU A 4 -19.11 7.80 2.53
N LEU A 5 -18.00 8.47 2.29
CA LEU A 5 -18.01 9.77 1.61
C LEU A 5 -17.83 9.53 0.11
N ARG A 6 -18.83 9.90 -0.67
CA ARG A 6 -18.79 9.88 -2.13
C ARG A 6 -18.42 11.26 -2.65
N ILE A 7 -17.37 11.35 -3.45
CA ILE A 7 -16.85 12.59 -4.05
C ILE A 7 -16.93 12.46 -5.57
N THR A 8 -17.81 13.19 -6.19
CA THR A 8 -17.97 13.25 -7.66
C THR A 8 -17.25 14.48 -8.19
N LEU A 9 -16.32 14.29 -9.14
CA LEU A 9 -15.62 15.39 -9.77
C LEU A 9 -16.52 16.11 -10.78
N LYS A 10 -16.53 17.44 -10.72
CA LYS A 10 -17.21 18.32 -11.67
C LYS A 10 -16.24 19.11 -12.57
N SER A 11 -14.97 19.11 -12.23
CA SER A 11 -13.87 19.62 -13.06
C SER A 11 -12.60 18.83 -12.75
N ASP A 12 -11.63 18.89 -13.66
CA ASP A 12 -10.33 18.25 -13.49
C ASP A 12 -9.70 18.68 -12.17
N MET A 13 -9.08 17.74 -11.46
CA MET A 13 -8.59 17.95 -10.12
C MET A 13 -7.09 17.65 -10.01
N CYS A 14 -6.32 18.54 -9.39
CA CYS A 14 -4.96 18.25 -8.96
C CYS A 14 -4.93 18.08 -7.42
N SER A 15 -4.87 16.84 -6.97
CA SER A 15 -4.55 16.51 -5.59
C SER A 15 -3.04 16.36 -5.48
N ALA A 16 -2.31 17.49 -5.35
CA ALA A 16 -0.85 17.50 -5.42
C ALA A 16 -0.20 16.56 -4.40
N SER A 17 0.74 15.73 -4.84
CA SER A 17 1.49 14.80 -3.98
C SER A 17 2.47 15.53 -3.06
N GLY A 18 3.00 16.66 -3.51
CA GLY A 18 4.13 17.35 -2.88
C GLY A 18 5.49 16.85 -3.40
N ASP A 19 5.50 15.81 -4.21
CA ASP A 19 6.71 15.24 -4.80
C ASP A 19 7.05 15.98 -6.09
N GLY A 20 8.14 16.72 -6.11
CA GLY A 20 8.64 17.46 -7.27
C GLY A 20 9.69 16.68 -8.09
N PHE A 21 9.63 15.36 -8.11
CA PHE A 21 10.69 14.52 -8.71
C PHE A 21 10.50 14.18 -10.19
N SER A 22 9.42 14.58 -10.82
CA SER A 22 9.28 14.40 -12.26
C SER A 22 10.06 15.48 -12.99
N LEU A 23 11.02 15.10 -13.83
CA LEU A 23 11.79 16.03 -14.67
C LEU A 23 10.92 16.85 -15.66
N SER A 24 9.67 16.43 -15.90
CA SER A 24 8.78 17.00 -16.91
C SER A 24 7.47 17.57 -16.36
N ILE A 25 7.17 17.39 -15.07
CA ILE A 25 5.91 17.83 -14.45
C ILE A 25 6.22 18.56 -13.15
N ASP A 26 5.88 19.86 -13.09
CA ASP A 26 6.15 20.72 -11.93
C ASP A 26 5.22 20.42 -10.75
N THR A 27 4.00 19.96 -11.02
CA THR A 27 3.04 19.59 -9.98
C THR A 27 2.34 18.30 -10.38
N ASP A 28 2.57 17.23 -9.62
CA ASP A 28 1.98 15.93 -9.86
C ASP A 28 0.83 15.62 -8.89
N VAL A 29 -0.03 14.68 -9.27
CA VAL A 29 -1.16 14.21 -8.45
C VAL A 29 -0.70 13.10 -7.49
N SER A 30 -1.43 12.94 -6.37
CA SER A 30 -1.26 11.79 -5.50
C SER A 30 -1.86 10.54 -6.13
N TYR A 31 -1.12 9.43 -6.11
CA TYR A 31 -1.54 8.11 -6.60
C TYR A 31 -0.92 7.02 -5.71
N ASP A 32 -1.46 5.81 -5.79
CA ASP A 32 -0.97 4.65 -5.05
C ASP A 32 0.11 3.86 -5.79
N SER A 33 0.55 2.76 -5.21
CA SER A 33 1.55 1.86 -5.80
C SER A 33 1.12 1.21 -7.12
N HIS A 34 -0.18 1.14 -7.39
CA HIS A 34 -0.76 0.61 -8.64
C HIS A 34 -0.93 1.69 -9.72
N GLY A 35 -0.71 2.96 -9.38
CA GLY A 35 -0.94 4.10 -10.29
C GLY A 35 -2.37 4.61 -10.31
N LEU A 36 -3.21 4.19 -9.37
CA LEU A 36 -4.57 4.71 -9.23
C LEU A 36 -4.55 6.06 -8.49
N PRO A 37 -5.27 7.09 -8.97
CA PRO A 37 -5.27 8.40 -8.33
C PRO A 37 -5.94 8.35 -6.95
N VAL A 38 -5.37 9.09 -5.99
CA VAL A 38 -5.83 9.14 -4.60
C VAL A 38 -6.05 10.58 -4.15
N ILE A 39 -7.13 10.82 -3.40
CA ILE A 39 -7.31 12.08 -2.69
C ILE A 39 -6.94 11.86 -1.21
N PRO A 40 -5.82 12.39 -0.72
CA PRO A 40 -5.39 12.20 0.66
C PRO A 40 -6.43 12.68 1.67
N SER A 41 -6.72 11.87 2.67
CA SER A 41 -7.71 12.15 3.71
C SER A 41 -7.48 13.47 4.46
N ARG A 42 -6.20 13.85 4.69
CA ARG A 42 -5.86 15.15 5.30
C ARG A 42 -6.38 16.31 4.46
N ARG A 43 -6.31 16.22 3.14
CA ARG A 43 -6.82 17.25 2.23
C ARG A 43 -8.34 17.34 2.31
N ILE A 44 -9.01 16.19 2.30
CA ILE A 44 -10.46 16.12 2.45
C ILE A 44 -10.87 16.71 3.78
N LYS A 45 -10.24 16.27 4.88
CA LYS A 45 -10.52 16.78 6.25
C LYS A 45 -10.31 18.29 6.36
N GLY A 46 -9.24 18.83 5.72
CA GLY A 46 -8.97 20.27 5.65
C GLY A 46 -10.05 21.04 4.92
N CYS A 47 -10.50 20.57 3.75
CA CYS A 47 -11.60 21.19 3.00
C CYS A 47 -12.94 21.10 3.75
N MET A 48 -13.21 19.99 4.44
CA MET A 48 -14.40 19.85 5.29
C MET A 48 -14.36 20.83 6.46
N LEU A 49 -13.23 20.98 7.14
CA LEU A 49 -13.06 21.94 8.24
C LEU A 49 -13.22 23.40 7.76
N GLU A 50 -12.67 23.74 6.60
CA GLU A 50 -12.85 25.05 5.95
C GLU A 50 -14.35 25.31 5.69
N SER A 51 -15.02 24.31 5.09
CA SER A 51 -16.47 24.39 4.80
C SER A 51 -17.32 24.47 6.07
N ALA A 52 -16.96 23.71 7.12
CA ALA A 52 -17.63 23.76 8.42
C ALA A 52 -17.59 25.16 9.03
N LYS A 53 -16.43 25.83 8.98
CA LYS A 53 -16.27 27.21 9.44
C LYS A 53 -17.10 28.18 8.59
N TYR A 54 -17.09 27.99 7.27
CA TYR A 54 -17.80 28.85 6.33
C TYR A 54 -19.33 28.82 6.54
N ILE A 55 -19.92 27.62 6.79
CA ILE A 55 -21.36 27.48 7.02
C ILE A 55 -21.79 27.70 8.48
N GLY A 56 -20.85 28.07 9.36
CA GLY A 56 -21.14 28.22 10.78
C GLY A 56 -21.60 26.92 11.46
N ALA A 57 -20.94 25.78 11.13
CA ALA A 57 -21.29 24.49 11.70
C ALA A 57 -21.10 24.47 13.22
N GLN A 58 -21.96 23.73 13.92
CA GLN A 58 -21.86 23.51 15.35
C GLN A 58 -20.90 22.32 15.64
N ASN A 59 -20.43 22.23 16.89
CA ASN A 59 -19.64 21.09 17.38
C ASN A 59 -18.35 20.79 16.55
N ILE A 60 -17.77 21.81 15.90
CA ILE A 60 -16.54 21.63 15.09
C ILE A 60 -15.43 20.95 15.90
N GLY A 61 -15.25 21.33 17.18
CA GLY A 61 -14.27 20.72 18.08
C GLY A 61 -14.55 19.24 18.37
N GLY A 62 -15.82 18.85 18.53
CA GLY A 62 -16.19 17.45 18.73
C GLY A 62 -15.99 16.61 17.48
N ILE A 63 -16.25 17.16 16.29
CA ILE A 63 -16.08 16.46 15.00
C ILE A 63 -14.61 16.38 14.61
N PHE A 64 -13.90 17.51 14.52
CA PHE A 64 -12.55 17.59 13.96
C PHE A 64 -11.42 17.53 14.99
N GLY A 65 -11.76 17.77 16.28
CA GLY A 65 -10.79 17.92 17.37
C GLY A 65 -10.30 19.36 17.51
N VAL A 66 -9.61 19.61 18.63
CA VAL A 66 -8.95 20.89 18.93
C VAL A 66 -7.46 20.61 19.07
N SER A 67 -6.64 21.37 18.36
CA SER A 67 -5.18 21.21 18.36
C SER A 67 -4.62 21.26 19.79
N GLY A 68 -3.85 20.25 20.17
CA GLY A 68 -3.21 20.16 21.49
C GLY A 68 -4.10 19.74 22.67
N THR A 69 -5.45 19.71 22.52
CA THR A 69 -6.35 19.54 23.67
C THR A 69 -7.24 18.29 23.55
N SER A 70 -7.92 18.09 22.43
CA SER A 70 -8.86 16.97 22.29
C SER A 70 -8.87 16.37 20.88
N ARG A 71 -9.03 15.05 20.83
CA ARG A 71 -9.21 14.33 19.54
C ARG A 71 -10.66 14.50 19.08
N GLY A 72 -10.85 14.78 17.79
CA GLY A 72 -12.17 14.75 17.18
C GLY A 72 -12.67 13.32 16.96
N SER A 73 -13.98 13.16 16.84
CA SER A 73 -14.61 11.87 16.59
C SER A 73 -14.51 11.44 15.11
N LEU A 74 -14.27 12.38 14.19
CA LEU A 74 -14.15 12.10 12.76
C LEU A 74 -12.85 11.38 12.42
N ARG A 75 -13.00 10.17 11.88
CA ARG A 75 -11.95 9.44 11.17
C ARG A 75 -12.33 9.37 9.70
N ILE A 76 -11.35 9.59 8.83
CA ILE A 76 -11.56 9.58 7.39
C ILE A 76 -10.36 8.90 6.72
N GLY A 77 -10.63 7.96 5.82
CA GLY A 77 -9.62 7.34 4.96
C GLY A 77 -9.32 8.16 3.71
N ASN A 78 -8.35 7.72 2.93
CA ASN A 78 -8.10 8.30 1.61
C ASN A 78 -9.30 8.03 0.69
N ALA A 79 -9.61 8.97 -0.20
CA ALA A 79 -10.59 8.70 -1.23
C ALA A 79 -9.90 8.07 -2.45
N VAL A 80 -10.46 6.96 -2.90
CA VAL A 80 -9.99 6.13 -4.02
C VAL A 80 -11.07 5.99 -5.07
N PRO A 81 -10.74 5.67 -6.33
CA PRO A 81 -11.73 5.47 -7.39
C PRO A 81 -12.77 4.40 -7.02
N GLU A 82 -14.01 4.61 -7.44
CA GLU A 82 -15.09 3.62 -7.24
C GLU A 82 -14.71 2.27 -7.87
N GLY A 83 -14.88 1.16 -7.10
CA GLY A 83 -14.45 -0.18 -7.51
C GLY A 83 -12.95 -0.46 -7.29
N TYR A 84 -12.30 0.29 -6.41
CA TYR A 84 -10.87 0.28 -6.16
C TYR A 84 -10.27 -1.13 -5.99
N ALA A 85 -10.90 -2.02 -5.23
CA ALA A 85 -10.38 -3.38 -5.01
C ALA A 85 -10.25 -4.19 -6.31
N SER A 86 -11.25 -4.09 -7.21
CA SER A 86 -11.20 -4.69 -8.54
C SER A 86 -10.09 -4.08 -9.39
N LEU A 87 -9.98 -2.74 -9.37
CA LEU A 87 -8.96 -2.00 -10.13
C LEU A 87 -7.54 -2.37 -9.69
N CYS A 88 -7.28 -2.53 -8.38
CA CYS A 88 -5.98 -2.98 -7.87
C CYS A 88 -5.63 -4.39 -8.39
N THR A 89 -6.57 -5.34 -8.30
CA THR A 89 -6.36 -6.71 -8.79
C THR A 89 -6.07 -6.74 -10.29
N GLU A 90 -6.79 -5.94 -11.08
CA GLU A 90 -6.56 -5.82 -12.51
C GLU A 90 -5.22 -5.15 -12.84
N ALA A 91 -4.83 -4.13 -12.07
CA ALA A 91 -3.55 -3.44 -12.21
C ALA A 91 -2.37 -4.40 -11.95
N GLU A 92 -2.43 -5.18 -10.86
CA GLU A 92 -1.42 -6.19 -10.53
C GLU A 92 -1.26 -7.24 -11.64
N ASN A 93 -2.38 -7.70 -12.20
CA ASN A 93 -2.39 -8.72 -13.25
C ASN A 93 -1.98 -8.17 -14.63
N SER A 94 -1.97 -6.85 -14.82
CA SER A 94 -1.72 -6.22 -16.13
C SER A 94 -0.26 -6.22 -16.56
N GLY A 95 0.68 -6.33 -15.61
CA GLY A 95 2.12 -6.15 -15.84
C GLY A 95 2.55 -4.72 -16.20
N LYS A 96 1.63 -3.74 -16.16
CA LYS A 96 1.92 -2.33 -16.41
C LYS A 96 2.49 -1.66 -15.16
N ASN A 97 3.34 -0.65 -15.37
CA ASN A 97 3.85 0.15 -14.25
C ASN A 97 2.83 1.22 -13.81
N ALA A 98 3.02 1.77 -12.60
CA ALA A 98 2.13 2.75 -12.01
C ALA A 98 1.92 4.00 -12.88
N GLN A 99 2.94 4.47 -13.60
CA GLN A 99 2.83 5.65 -14.47
C GLN A 99 1.96 5.39 -15.71
N GLN A 100 2.01 4.18 -16.26
CA GLN A 100 1.17 3.78 -17.40
C GLN A 100 -0.31 3.71 -17.00
N ILE A 101 -0.59 3.21 -15.79
CA ILE A 101 -1.96 3.17 -15.25
C ILE A 101 -2.43 4.58 -14.92
N LEU A 102 -1.60 5.39 -14.25
CA LEU A 102 -1.94 6.78 -13.91
C LEU A 102 -2.29 7.62 -15.14
N ALA A 103 -1.58 7.41 -16.25
CA ALA A 103 -1.83 8.12 -17.49
C ALA A 103 -3.26 7.92 -18.04
N LEU A 104 -3.92 6.80 -17.72
CA LEU A 104 -5.31 6.55 -18.15
C LEU A 104 -6.31 7.47 -17.43
N PHE A 105 -6.02 7.89 -16.22
CA PHE A 105 -6.89 8.69 -15.36
C PHE A 105 -6.56 10.19 -15.39
N THR A 106 -5.45 10.57 -15.98
CA THR A 106 -4.90 11.92 -15.85
C THR A 106 -4.57 12.56 -17.18
N SER A 107 -4.49 13.88 -17.17
CA SER A 107 -3.99 14.69 -18.29
C SER A 107 -3.01 15.75 -17.81
N VAL A 108 -2.02 16.07 -18.64
CA VAL A 108 -1.05 17.13 -18.35
C VAL A 108 -1.56 18.46 -18.90
N LYS A 109 -1.64 19.47 -18.05
CA LYS A 109 -2.07 20.83 -18.36
C LYS A 109 -0.86 21.76 -18.36
N ALA A 110 -0.59 22.39 -19.48
CA ALA A 110 0.41 23.44 -19.58
C ALA A 110 -0.19 24.79 -19.18
N SER A 111 0.58 25.60 -18.47
CA SER A 111 0.21 26.97 -18.10
C SER A 111 1.43 27.88 -18.15
N THR A 112 1.23 29.14 -18.53
CA THR A 112 2.26 30.18 -18.54
C THR A 112 1.73 31.44 -17.83
N ALA A 113 2.63 32.26 -17.32
CA ALA A 113 2.27 33.61 -16.87
C ALA A 113 2.19 34.54 -18.09
N ILE A 114 1.27 35.48 -18.04
CA ILE A 114 1.12 36.52 -19.08
C ILE A 114 1.65 37.83 -18.48
N GLU A 115 2.49 38.54 -19.26
CA GLU A 115 3.02 39.86 -18.95
C GLU A 115 2.92 40.68 -20.25
N ASP A 116 2.27 41.84 -20.20
CA ASP A 116 2.01 42.71 -21.32
C ASP A 116 1.39 41.98 -22.55
N ASP A 117 0.33 41.21 -22.31
CA ASP A 117 -0.40 40.36 -23.27
C ASP A 117 0.43 39.30 -24.02
N THR A 118 1.67 39.08 -23.56
CA THR A 118 2.55 38.02 -24.07
C THR A 118 2.92 37.00 -23.01
N ALA A 119 3.33 35.80 -23.43
CA ALA A 119 3.82 34.78 -22.49
C ALA A 119 5.15 35.24 -21.88
N LYS A 120 5.20 35.30 -20.55
CA LYS A 120 6.43 35.60 -19.82
C LYS A 120 7.46 34.50 -20.04
N ASN A 121 8.71 34.92 -20.33
CA ASN A 121 9.82 33.98 -20.49
C ASN A 121 10.01 33.14 -19.24
N GLU A 122 10.37 31.84 -19.38
CA GLU A 122 10.64 30.86 -18.32
C GLU A 122 9.47 30.61 -17.35
N SER A 123 8.24 30.93 -17.78
CA SER A 123 7.03 30.76 -16.97
C SER A 123 6.17 29.52 -17.31
N LEU A 124 6.59 28.75 -18.31
CA LEU A 124 5.88 27.54 -18.72
C LEU A 124 5.96 26.49 -17.58
N ARG A 125 4.80 26.02 -17.16
CA ARG A 125 4.67 25.02 -16.09
C ARG A 125 3.70 23.95 -16.52
N PHE A 126 4.03 22.71 -16.16
CA PHE A 126 3.21 21.53 -16.42
C PHE A 126 2.61 21.01 -15.12
N MET A 127 1.32 20.78 -15.13
CA MET A 127 0.58 20.23 -14.00
C MET A 127 -0.21 19.01 -14.46
N ARG A 128 -0.06 17.88 -13.79
CA ARG A 128 -0.93 16.74 -14.01
C ARG A 128 -2.23 16.93 -13.23
N ALA A 129 -3.35 16.59 -13.82
CA ALA A 129 -4.66 16.64 -13.19
C ALA A 129 -5.43 15.35 -13.48
N VAL A 130 -6.18 14.87 -12.48
CA VAL A 130 -7.14 13.78 -12.65
C VAL A 130 -8.29 14.31 -13.49
N ASN A 131 -8.65 13.58 -14.53
CA ASN A 131 -9.76 13.91 -15.40
C ASN A 131 -11.09 13.78 -14.64
N HIS A 132 -12.02 14.68 -14.86
CA HIS A 132 -13.32 14.63 -14.19
C HIS A 132 -14.29 13.62 -14.83
N TYR A 133 -13.92 13.02 -15.94
CA TYR A 133 -14.63 11.92 -16.56
C TYR A 133 -13.89 10.60 -16.33
N SER A 134 -14.67 9.55 -16.03
CA SER A 134 -14.20 8.19 -15.92
C SER A 134 -13.64 7.70 -17.25
N PRO A 135 -12.43 7.12 -17.27
CA PRO A 135 -11.82 6.61 -18.50
C PRO A 135 -12.55 5.35 -19.03
N PHE A 136 -13.45 4.75 -18.25
CA PHE A 136 -14.13 3.51 -18.61
C PHE A 136 -15.36 3.73 -19.49
N ASP A 137 -16.16 4.73 -19.16
CA ASP A 137 -17.49 4.95 -19.75
C ASP A 137 -17.81 6.45 -20.06
N GLY A 138 -16.90 7.35 -19.70
CA GLY A 138 -17.11 8.80 -19.88
C GLY A 138 -18.09 9.42 -18.88
N SER A 139 -18.56 8.67 -17.87
CA SER A 139 -19.35 9.22 -16.77
C SER A 139 -18.49 10.12 -15.87
N GLU A 140 -19.11 10.83 -14.94
CA GLU A 140 -18.36 11.63 -13.95
C GLU A 140 -17.47 10.72 -13.09
N MET A 141 -16.23 11.14 -12.87
CA MET A 141 -15.27 10.39 -12.03
C MET A 141 -15.69 10.46 -10.57
N VAL A 142 -15.84 9.31 -9.94
CA VAL A 142 -16.26 9.16 -8.55
C VAL A 142 -15.13 8.58 -7.71
N PHE A 143 -14.93 9.19 -6.53
CA PHE A 143 -14.06 8.68 -5.47
C PHE A 143 -14.89 8.35 -4.25
N THR A 144 -14.51 7.31 -3.53
CA THR A 144 -15.12 6.93 -2.26
C THR A 144 -14.09 6.93 -1.14
N ALA A 145 -14.48 7.38 0.06
CA ALA A 145 -13.63 7.36 1.25
C ALA A 145 -14.40 6.80 2.44
N PRO A 146 -13.82 5.89 3.23
CA PRO A 146 -14.44 5.42 4.46
C PRO A 146 -14.43 6.53 5.52
N ILE A 147 -15.52 6.64 6.26
CA ILE A 147 -15.67 7.56 7.39
C ILE A 147 -16.21 6.82 8.61
N GLU A 148 -15.55 7.02 9.77
CA GLU A 148 -16.10 6.67 11.09
C GLU A 148 -16.41 7.95 11.85
N ILE A 149 -17.64 8.04 12.40
CA ILE A 149 -18.13 9.20 13.17
C ILE A 149 -19.08 8.74 14.25
N GLU A 150 -19.18 9.46 15.37
CA GLU A 150 -20.25 9.24 16.36
C GLU A 150 -21.62 9.62 15.77
N ASP A 151 -22.64 8.81 16.04
CA ASP A 151 -23.99 8.95 15.47
C ASP A 151 -24.59 10.35 15.65
N LYS A 152 -24.34 10.95 16.81
CA LYS A 152 -24.81 12.32 17.14
C LYS A 152 -24.30 13.42 16.20
N TYR A 153 -23.22 13.18 15.47
CA TYR A 153 -22.62 14.15 14.55
C TYR A 153 -22.93 13.88 13.07
N PHE A 154 -23.66 12.82 12.75
CA PHE A 154 -23.89 12.40 11.36
C PHE A 154 -24.58 13.48 10.52
N ASP A 155 -25.67 14.07 11.03
CA ASP A 155 -26.43 15.06 10.27
C ASP A 155 -25.62 16.34 10.03
N GLU A 156 -24.86 16.78 11.03
CA GLU A 156 -23.99 17.94 10.91
C GLU A 156 -22.85 17.67 9.93
N LEU A 157 -22.21 16.49 10.01
CA LEU A 157 -21.18 16.10 9.07
C LEU A 157 -21.72 15.98 7.64
N SER A 158 -22.94 15.45 7.45
CA SER A 158 -23.59 15.38 6.14
C SER A 158 -23.83 16.78 5.54
N ARG A 159 -24.21 17.76 6.40
CA ARG A 159 -24.35 19.17 6.00
C ARG A 159 -23.02 19.79 5.59
N ILE A 160 -21.95 19.50 6.34
CA ILE A 160 -20.59 19.94 6.04
C ILE A 160 -20.10 19.34 4.71
N CYS A 161 -20.30 18.04 4.49
CA CYS A 161 -19.91 17.37 3.24
C CYS A 161 -20.54 18.04 2.02
N ARG A 162 -21.85 18.32 2.06
CA ARG A 162 -22.56 19.02 0.96
C ARG A 162 -22.06 20.43 0.72
N ALA A 163 -21.47 21.08 1.71
CA ALA A 163 -20.90 22.43 1.59
C ALA A 163 -19.50 22.45 0.95
N VAL A 164 -18.81 21.30 0.86
CA VAL A 164 -17.50 21.19 0.19
C VAL A 164 -17.70 21.36 -1.32
N ARG A 165 -17.18 22.44 -1.89
CA ARG A 165 -17.32 22.76 -3.31
C ARG A 165 -16.08 22.44 -4.13
N ASN A 166 -14.89 22.56 -3.53
CA ASN A 166 -13.64 22.39 -4.24
C ASN A 166 -12.62 21.66 -3.37
N ILE A 167 -11.88 20.71 -3.99
CA ILE A 167 -10.77 19.98 -3.37
C ILE A 167 -9.54 20.11 -4.28
N GLY A 168 -8.34 20.26 -3.70
CA GLY A 168 -7.09 20.21 -4.43
C GLY A 168 -6.44 21.57 -4.69
N TYR A 169 -5.57 21.63 -5.69
CA TYR A 169 -4.78 22.78 -6.07
C TYR A 169 -5.50 23.64 -7.11
N LYS A 170 -5.20 24.95 -7.19
CA LYS A 170 -5.80 25.92 -8.13
C LYS A 170 -7.35 25.97 -8.08
N ARG A 171 -7.94 25.80 -6.89
CA ARG A 171 -9.42 25.80 -6.67
C ARG A 171 -10.11 27.07 -7.20
N THR A 172 -9.45 28.22 -7.16
CA THR A 172 -9.95 29.50 -7.68
C THR A 172 -9.80 29.67 -9.19
N ARG A 173 -9.16 28.70 -9.87
CA ARG A 173 -8.90 28.74 -11.32
C ARG A 173 -9.64 27.63 -12.08
N GLY A 174 -10.78 27.16 -11.53
CA GLY A 174 -11.64 26.18 -12.19
C GLY A 174 -11.28 24.71 -11.97
N PHE A 175 -10.25 24.41 -11.14
CA PHE A 175 -9.89 23.04 -10.81
C PHE A 175 -10.55 22.55 -9.52
N GLY A 176 -10.79 21.23 -9.48
CA GLY A 176 -11.20 20.53 -8.29
C GLY A 176 -12.62 20.82 -7.81
N ALA A 177 -13.51 21.27 -8.68
CA ALA A 177 -14.93 21.37 -8.35
C ALA A 177 -15.50 19.98 -8.08
N VAL A 178 -16.21 19.82 -6.96
CA VAL A 178 -16.72 18.52 -6.50
C VAL A 178 -18.14 18.62 -5.97
N ARG A 179 -18.82 17.47 -5.96
CA ARG A 179 -20.03 17.24 -5.18
C ARG A 179 -19.73 16.13 -4.17
N CYS A 180 -19.93 16.41 -2.90
CA CYS A 180 -19.67 15.47 -1.81
C CYS A 180 -20.98 15.05 -1.14
N GLU A 181 -21.16 13.74 -0.95
CA GLU A 181 -22.33 13.14 -0.31
C GLU A 181 -21.87 12.14 0.75
N LEU A 182 -22.41 12.22 1.95
CA LEU A 182 -22.19 11.27 3.02
C LEU A 182 -23.31 10.24 3.02
N LEU A 183 -22.95 8.98 2.79
CA LEU A 183 -23.85 7.85 2.76
C LEU A 183 -23.65 7.00 4.02
N ARG A 184 -24.72 6.51 4.61
CA ARG A 184 -24.61 5.49 5.65
C ARG A 184 -24.12 4.21 4.98
N SER A 185 -22.95 3.72 5.39
CA SER A 185 -22.51 2.41 4.96
C SER A 185 -23.41 1.39 5.63
N GLY A 186 -24.08 0.55 4.84
CA GLY A 186 -24.63 -0.70 5.37
C GLY A 186 -23.48 -1.46 6.00
N GLN A 187 -23.69 -2.16 7.11
CA GLN A 187 -22.67 -2.93 7.79
C GLN A 187 -21.85 -3.68 6.73
N SER A 188 -20.56 -3.33 6.63
CA SER A 188 -19.59 -4.09 5.83
C SER A 188 -19.80 -5.55 6.17
N SER A 189 -19.79 -6.42 5.19
CA SER A 189 -19.94 -7.88 5.38
C SER A 189 -19.11 -8.28 6.57
N VAL A 190 -19.79 -8.66 7.65
CA VAL A 190 -19.16 -9.16 8.88
C VAL A 190 -18.20 -10.26 8.43
N SER A 191 -16.91 -10.08 8.69
CA SER A 191 -15.94 -11.13 8.44
C SER A 191 -16.36 -12.32 9.29
N THR A 192 -16.84 -13.38 8.63
CA THR A 192 -17.35 -14.54 9.37
C THR A 192 -16.18 -15.21 10.04
N ILE A 193 -16.10 -15.06 11.37
CA ILE A 193 -15.09 -15.77 12.16
C ILE A 193 -15.49 -17.24 12.16
N SER A 194 -14.61 -18.09 11.67
CA SER A 194 -14.81 -19.53 11.69
C SER A 194 -14.47 -20.10 13.06
N GLY A 195 -15.17 -21.17 13.45
CA GLY A 195 -15.00 -21.79 14.77
C GLY A 195 -15.93 -21.24 15.84
N LYS A 196 -16.01 -21.93 16.97
CA LYS A 196 -16.85 -21.56 18.12
C LYS A 196 -16.14 -21.88 19.43
N ILE A 197 -16.34 -21.04 20.43
CA ILE A 197 -15.93 -21.31 21.81
C ILE A 197 -17.02 -22.16 22.47
N THR A 198 -16.64 -23.34 22.92
CA THR A 198 -17.53 -24.29 23.61
C THR A 198 -17.30 -24.31 25.13
N ASP A 199 -16.11 -23.91 25.57
CA ASP A 199 -15.71 -23.87 26.97
C ASP A 199 -15.01 -22.54 27.28
N ASP A 200 -15.53 -21.79 28.24
CA ASP A 200 -15.04 -20.47 28.61
C ASP A 200 -13.70 -20.51 29.38
N GLU A 201 -13.38 -21.60 30.05
CA GLU A 201 -12.14 -21.77 30.80
C GLU A 201 -11.02 -22.45 29.99
N ALA A 202 -11.36 -23.14 28.91
CA ALA A 202 -10.39 -23.71 27.99
C ALA A 202 -9.63 -22.65 27.25
N THR A 203 -8.38 -22.95 26.90
CA THR A 203 -7.53 -22.02 26.12
C THR A 203 -7.76 -22.20 24.62
N TYR A 204 -7.97 -21.09 23.94
CA TYR A 204 -8.17 -21.03 22.51
C TYR A 204 -7.10 -20.15 21.84
N GLU A 205 -6.93 -20.35 20.56
CA GLU A 205 -6.13 -19.51 19.66
C GLU A 205 -7.05 -18.92 18.60
N LEU A 206 -7.02 -17.61 18.43
CA LEU A 206 -7.64 -16.88 17.34
C LEU A 206 -6.55 -16.52 16.33
N ARG A 207 -6.55 -17.15 15.17
CA ARG A 207 -5.68 -16.83 14.03
C ARG A 207 -6.39 -15.84 13.13
N TYR A 208 -5.69 -14.81 12.70
CA TYR A 208 -6.29 -13.82 11.81
C TYR A 208 -5.25 -13.17 10.90
N SER A 209 -5.75 -12.67 9.77
CA SER A 209 -4.97 -11.92 8.80
C SER A 209 -5.66 -10.60 8.50
N VAL A 210 -4.87 -9.56 8.37
CA VAL A 210 -5.34 -8.22 8.00
C VAL A 210 -4.58 -7.71 6.79
N ARG A 211 -5.28 -7.02 5.90
CA ARG A 211 -4.67 -6.27 4.80
C ARG A 211 -4.71 -4.78 5.12
N ASN A 212 -3.59 -4.09 5.00
CA ASN A 212 -3.59 -2.65 5.16
C ASN A 212 -4.16 -1.97 3.91
N GLU A 213 -5.30 -1.32 4.08
CA GLU A 213 -5.98 -0.58 3.01
C GLU A 213 -5.37 0.81 2.80
N SER A 214 -4.72 1.34 3.81
CA SER A 214 -3.94 2.57 3.76
C SER A 214 -2.49 2.32 4.16
N ALA A 215 -1.60 3.25 3.81
CA ALA A 215 -0.23 3.18 4.29
C ALA A 215 -0.18 3.08 5.82
N LEU A 216 0.74 2.29 6.37
CA LEU A 216 0.91 2.15 7.82
C LEU A 216 2.18 2.86 8.28
N MET A 217 2.03 3.69 9.29
CA MET A 217 3.14 4.27 10.02
C MET A 217 3.18 3.70 11.43
N LEU A 218 3.99 2.68 11.62
CA LEU A 218 4.14 1.98 12.89
C LEU A 218 5.31 2.57 13.71
N PRO A 219 5.32 2.42 15.05
CA PRO A 219 6.46 2.86 15.85
C PRO A 219 7.73 2.12 15.43
N GLY A 220 8.70 2.85 14.86
CA GLY A 220 10.00 2.32 14.44
C GLY A 220 11.13 2.72 15.39
N SER A 221 12.38 2.58 14.93
CA SER A 221 13.60 2.93 15.65
C SER A 221 13.79 4.46 15.79
N SER A 222 13.15 5.25 14.95
CA SER A 222 13.14 6.71 14.98
C SER A 222 11.75 7.28 14.75
N SER A 223 11.61 8.60 14.88
CA SER A 223 10.32 9.28 14.59
C SER A 223 9.96 9.29 13.11
N SER A 224 10.93 9.15 12.22
CA SER A 224 10.77 9.16 10.76
C SER A 224 10.68 7.76 10.14
N GLU A 225 11.03 6.70 10.87
CA GLU A 225 11.02 5.32 10.40
C GLU A 225 9.78 4.56 10.87
N THR A 226 9.31 3.66 10.04
CA THR A 226 8.26 2.69 10.39
C THR A 226 8.88 1.35 10.76
N ALA A 227 8.26 0.64 11.72
CA ALA A 227 8.50 -0.79 11.86
C ALA A 227 7.91 -1.52 10.65
N ASP A 228 8.49 -2.64 10.30
CA ASP A 228 8.08 -3.50 9.19
C ASP A 228 7.15 -4.65 9.61
N TYR A 229 6.58 -4.57 10.81
CA TYR A 229 5.59 -5.49 11.37
C TYR A 229 4.62 -4.76 12.30
N ILE A 230 3.43 -5.31 12.49
CA ILE A 230 2.46 -4.77 13.45
C ILE A 230 2.73 -5.42 14.81
N SER A 231 3.15 -4.62 15.80
CA SER A 231 3.50 -5.14 17.12
C SER A 231 2.28 -5.62 17.91
N GLY A 232 2.45 -6.68 18.70
CA GLY A 232 1.45 -7.18 19.65
C GLY A 232 0.95 -6.09 20.59
N THR A 233 1.85 -5.19 21.05
CA THR A 233 1.49 -4.00 21.84
C THR A 233 0.47 -3.09 21.12
N SER A 234 0.62 -2.90 19.80
CA SER A 234 -0.30 -2.06 19.01
C SER A 234 -1.66 -2.74 18.86
N ILE A 235 -1.67 -4.04 18.67
CA ILE A 235 -2.87 -4.88 18.58
C ILE A 235 -3.59 -4.95 19.92
N MET A 236 -2.87 -5.20 21.01
CA MET A 236 -3.43 -5.15 22.37
C MET A 236 -4.10 -3.79 22.63
N GLY A 237 -3.44 -2.70 22.28
CA GLY A 237 -4.01 -1.35 22.41
C GLY A 237 -5.25 -1.11 21.54
N PHE A 238 -5.36 -1.74 20.38
CA PHE A 238 -6.58 -1.71 19.57
C PHE A 238 -7.73 -2.42 20.29
N PHE A 239 -7.53 -3.66 20.73
CA PHE A 239 -8.56 -4.44 21.39
C PHE A 239 -8.97 -3.84 22.74
N ALA A 240 -8.04 -3.34 23.54
CA ALA A 240 -8.34 -2.63 24.77
C ALA A 240 -9.24 -1.41 24.53
N ASN A 241 -8.96 -0.64 23.48
CA ASN A 241 -9.80 0.51 23.11
C ASN A 241 -11.19 0.07 22.60
N GLN A 242 -11.30 -1.06 21.90
CA GLN A 242 -12.61 -1.59 21.49
C GLN A 242 -13.43 -2.10 22.67
N TYR A 243 -12.77 -2.80 23.60
CA TYR A 243 -13.41 -3.28 24.83
C TYR A 243 -14.03 -2.12 25.64
N LEU A 244 -13.26 -1.06 25.87
CA LEU A 244 -13.70 0.13 26.63
C LEU A 244 -14.79 0.96 25.95
N LYS A 245 -15.14 0.71 24.67
CA LYS A 245 -16.30 1.34 24.05
C LYS A 245 -17.63 0.78 24.57
N ASN A 246 -17.65 -0.51 24.91
CA ASN A 246 -18.85 -1.24 25.26
C ASN A 246 -18.86 -1.69 26.73
N HIS A 247 -17.71 -1.69 27.41
CA HIS A 247 -17.53 -2.15 28.78
C HIS A 247 -16.79 -1.09 29.60
N SER A 248 -16.80 -1.23 30.90
CA SER A 248 -16.00 -0.43 31.83
C SER A 248 -14.60 -1.03 32.02
N ASP A 249 -13.76 -0.29 32.72
CA ASP A 249 -12.47 -0.77 33.26
C ASP A 249 -12.76 -1.69 34.46
N ASP A 250 -12.95 -2.96 34.19
CA ASP A 250 -13.35 -4.01 35.14
C ASP A 250 -12.27 -5.08 35.35
N SER A 251 -12.55 -6.09 36.17
CA SER A 251 -11.60 -7.17 36.44
C SER A 251 -11.21 -7.98 35.19
N ASP A 252 -12.09 -8.10 34.21
CA ASP A 252 -11.79 -8.79 32.96
C ASP A 252 -10.85 -7.95 32.08
N PHE A 253 -11.02 -6.62 32.07
CA PHE A 253 -10.07 -5.72 31.43
C PHE A 253 -8.67 -5.83 32.03
N GLU A 254 -8.57 -5.79 33.38
CA GLU A 254 -7.28 -5.97 34.06
C GLU A 254 -6.62 -7.30 33.71
N GLU A 255 -7.36 -8.39 33.73
CA GLU A 255 -6.83 -9.72 33.45
C GLU A 255 -6.39 -9.86 32.01
N MET A 256 -7.21 -9.40 31.06
CA MET A 256 -6.91 -9.48 29.61
C MET A 256 -5.69 -8.65 29.20
N PHE A 257 -5.62 -7.39 29.65
CA PHE A 257 -4.70 -6.41 29.06
C PHE A 257 -3.56 -5.99 30.01
N LEU A 258 -3.76 -6.04 31.32
CA LEU A 258 -2.75 -5.60 32.30
C LEU A 258 -1.99 -6.76 32.95
N ARG A 259 -2.67 -7.88 33.19
CA ARG A 259 -2.07 -9.09 33.79
C ARG A 259 -1.61 -10.13 32.76
N HIS A 260 -1.76 -9.79 31.46
CA HIS A 260 -1.36 -10.65 30.34
C HIS A 260 -2.05 -12.02 30.29
N GLY A 261 -3.30 -12.11 30.77
CA GLY A 261 -4.14 -13.31 30.65
C GLY A 261 -4.52 -13.62 29.18
N VAL A 262 -4.29 -12.66 28.26
CA VAL A 262 -4.37 -12.84 26.82
C VAL A 262 -3.03 -12.45 26.18
N ILE A 263 -2.55 -13.27 25.27
CA ILE A 263 -1.29 -13.07 24.54
C ILE A 263 -1.62 -12.57 23.13
N PHE A 264 -1.12 -11.39 22.77
CA PHE A 264 -1.25 -10.80 21.45
C PHE A 264 0.08 -10.93 20.70
N SER A 265 0.16 -11.83 19.72
CA SER A 265 1.38 -11.97 18.92
C SER A 265 1.64 -10.73 18.07
N ASN A 266 2.88 -10.56 17.60
CA ASN A 266 3.15 -9.68 16.49
C ASN A 266 2.48 -10.22 15.21
N LEU A 267 2.06 -9.31 14.30
CA LEU A 267 1.62 -9.70 12.97
C LEU A 267 2.76 -9.46 12.00
N TYR A 268 3.13 -10.51 11.29
CA TYR A 268 4.19 -10.49 10.29
C TYR A 268 3.63 -10.59 8.89
N ILE A 269 4.41 -10.14 7.92
CA ILE A 269 4.06 -10.19 6.50
C ILE A 269 3.72 -11.61 6.05
N THR A 270 2.67 -11.75 5.27
CA THR A 270 2.28 -13.01 4.64
C THR A 270 2.85 -13.07 3.22
N SER A 271 3.47 -14.18 2.86
CA SER A 271 3.98 -14.38 1.51
C SER A 271 2.83 -14.42 0.48
N PRO A 272 3.11 -14.18 -0.80
CA PRO A 272 2.10 -14.29 -1.87
C PRO A 272 1.44 -15.66 -1.93
N GLU A 273 2.14 -16.72 -1.48
CA GLU A 273 1.63 -18.08 -1.42
C GLU A 273 0.74 -18.35 -0.19
N GLY A 274 0.51 -17.33 0.65
CA GLY A 274 -0.35 -17.45 1.84
C GLY A 274 0.35 -18.03 3.07
N THR A 275 1.68 -17.95 3.14
CA THR A 275 2.46 -18.39 4.32
C THR A 275 2.84 -17.19 5.17
N ALA A 276 2.52 -17.20 6.45
CA ALA A 276 3.00 -16.20 7.40
C ALA A 276 4.51 -16.34 7.56
N ALA A 277 5.24 -15.29 7.19
CA ALA A 277 6.67 -15.27 7.31
C ALA A 277 7.08 -14.92 8.75
N LEU A 278 8.19 -15.48 9.22
CA LEU A 278 8.77 -15.19 10.53
C LEU A 278 10.05 -14.35 10.36
N PRO A 279 10.45 -13.58 11.38
CA PRO A 279 11.73 -12.89 11.37
C PRO A 279 12.87 -13.82 10.97
N ALA A 280 13.67 -13.39 10.00
CA ALA A 280 14.70 -14.24 9.41
C ALA A 280 15.74 -14.67 10.45
N PRO A 281 15.92 -16.00 10.69
CA PRO A 281 16.93 -16.49 11.62
C PRO A 281 18.33 -16.02 11.24
N ALA A 282 19.10 -15.58 12.21
CA ALA A 282 20.49 -15.17 12.01
C ALA A 282 21.39 -16.32 11.57
N ALA A 283 20.96 -17.56 11.79
CA ALA A 283 21.62 -18.77 11.32
C ALA A 283 21.34 -19.10 9.84
N ILE A 284 20.57 -18.27 9.11
CA ILE A 284 20.40 -18.40 7.65
C ILE A 284 21.27 -17.37 6.96
N ALA A 285 22.01 -17.80 5.95
CA ALA A 285 22.89 -16.93 5.16
C ALA A 285 22.57 -16.99 3.67
N LYS A 286 22.86 -15.89 2.96
CA LYS A 286 22.84 -15.80 1.50
C LYS A 286 24.20 -16.28 0.95
N ASP A 287 24.19 -17.15 -0.04
CA ASP A 287 25.37 -17.47 -0.84
C ASP A 287 25.59 -16.37 -1.89
N LYS A 288 26.74 -15.70 -1.81
CA LYS A 288 27.15 -14.64 -2.75
C LYS A 288 27.94 -15.16 -3.94
N THR A 289 28.36 -16.44 -3.93
CA THR A 289 29.18 -17.04 -4.98
C THR A 289 28.34 -17.49 -6.17
N GLN A 290 27.03 -17.65 -5.99
CA GLN A 290 26.14 -18.04 -7.09
C GLN A 290 25.60 -16.78 -7.80
N SER A 291 25.69 -16.81 -9.15
CA SER A 291 25.23 -15.70 -9.99
C SER A 291 23.72 -15.52 -9.96
N ALA A 292 23.26 -14.29 -10.23
CA ALA A 292 21.84 -13.89 -10.21
C ALA A 292 20.95 -14.69 -11.20
N GLU A 293 21.51 -15.45 -12.13
CA GLU A 293 20.78 -16.23 -13.14
C GLU A 293 19.93 -17.38 -12.57
N HIS A 294 20.30 -17.88 -11.38
CA HIS A 294 19.61 -19.01 -10.72
C HIS A 294 18.82 -18.61 -9.47
N GLY A 295 18.64 -17.30 -9.20
CA GLY A 295 18.00 -16.80 -7.99
C GLY A 295 18.91 -16.79 -6.76
N THR A 296 18.42 -16.22 -5.65
CA THR A 296 19.18 -16.17 -4.39
C THR A 296 19.12 -17.54 -3.70
N VAL A 297 20.28 -18.13 -3.44
CA VAL A 297 20.41 -19.38 -2.68
C VAL A 297 20.67 -19.05 -1.20
N TYR A 298 19.97 -19.74 -0.33
CA TYR A 298 20.10 -19.62 1.13
C TYR A 298 20.70 -20.89 1.71
N GLU A 299 21.57 -20.73 2.70
CA GLU A 299 22.26 -21.81 3.41
C GLU A 299 21.96 -21.75 4.91
N ASN A 300 21.86 -22.94 5.51
CA ASN A 300 21.66 -23.10 6.95
C ASN A 300 23.02 -23.26 7.65
N LEU A 301 23.42 -22.23 8.40
CA LEU A 301 24.71 -22.19 9.09
C LEU A 301 24.84 -23.20 10.23
N LEU A 302 23.73 -23.77 10.72
CA LEU A 302 23.75 -24.80 11.78
C LEU A 302 24.24 -26.16 11.25
N THR A 303 24.00 -26.44 9.96
CA THR A 303 24.30 -27.74 9.34
C THR A 303 25.50 -27.71 8.40
N VAL A 304 25.88 -26.51 7.98
CA VAL A 304 27.02 -26.31 7.08
C VAL A 304 28.33 -26.70 7.77
N GLY A 305 29.17 -27.54 7.11
CA GLY A 305 30.46 -27.94 7.60
C GLY A 305 31.53 -26.84 7.45
N GLU A 306 32.66 -26.97 8.15
CA GLU A 306 33.72 -25.94 8.19
C GLU A 306 34.51 -25.73 6.89
N ASN A 307 34.44 -26.64 5.92
CA ASN A 307 35.22 -26.61 4.67
C ASN A 307 34.44 -25.96 3.52
N HIS A 308 34.04 -24.69 3.67
CA HIS A 308 33.31 -23.97 2.62
C HIS A 308 34.20 -23.06 1.78
N VAL A 309 34.15 -23.24 0.46
CA VAL A 309 34.70 -22.32 -0.56
C VAL A 309 33.74 -21.17 -0.87
N ARG A 310 32.55 -21.12 -0.20
CA ARG A 310 31.49 -20.19 -0.51
C ARG A 310 31.51 -18.95 0.42
N ILE A 311 31.16 -17.79 -0.15
CA ILE A 311 31.02 -16.54 0.65
C ILE A 311 29.60 -16.44 1.16
N LEU A 312 29.38 -16.84 2.41
CA LEU A 312 28.10 -16.82 3.07
C LEU A 312 27.92 -15.49 3.86
N LYS A 313 26.79 -14.80 3.64
CA LYS A 313 26.44 -13.60 4.36
C LYS A 313 25.17 -13.85 5.20
N PRO A 314 25.27 -13.88 6.54
CA PRO A 314 24.09 -14.04 7.43
C PRO A 314 23.02 -12.99 7.17
N LEU A 315 21.77 -13.37 7.26
CA LEU A 315 20.62 -12.45 7.18
C LEU A 315 20.57 -11.58 8.44
N LYS A 316 20.71 -10.28 8.26
CA LYS A 316 20.68 -9.32 9.38
C LYS A 316 19.27 -8.90 9.77
N SER A 317 18.35 -8.89 8.83
CA SER A 317 16.96 -8.40 8.98
C SER A 317 16.07 -9.01 7.89
N GLY A 318 14.77 -8.75 7.96
CA GLY A 318 13.76 -9.24 7.02
C GLY A 318 13.02 -10.47 7.55
N TYR A 319 12.21 -11.06 6.69
CA TYR A 319 11.36 -12.20 7.03
C TYR A 319 11.67 -13.36 6.12
N PHE A 320 11.40 -14.57 6.62
CA PHE A 320 11.69 -15.80 5.91
C PHE A 320 10.49 -16.75 5.97
N ALA A 321 10.13 -17.32 4.84
CA ALA A 321 9.07 -18.31 4.74
C ALA A 321 9.45 -19.36 3.69
N THR A 322 9.32 -20.64 4.04
CA THR A 322 9.48 -21.78 3.11
C THR A 322 10.69 -21.68 2.16
N GLY A 323 11.86 -21.37 2.73
CA GLY A 323 13.12 -21.30 1.95
C GLY A 323 13.35 -19.98 1.22
N LYS A 324 12.50 -18.96 1.38
CA LYS A 324 12.61 -17.67 0.68
C LYS A 324 12.54 -16.47 1.64
N GLU A 325 13.26 -15.42 1.28
CA GLU A 325 13.14 -14.12 1.96
C GLU A 325 11.86 -13.41 1.48
N VAL A 326 11.08 -12.91 2.44
CA VAL A 326 9.90 -12.06 2.21
C VAL A 326 10.22 -10.65 2.70
N LYS A 327 9.91 -9.64 1.90
CA LYS A 327 10.17 -8.23 2.23
C LYS A 327 8.88 -7.44 2.35
N VAL A 328 8.83 -6.59 3.36
CA VAL A 328 7.79 -5.58 3.48
C VAL A 328 8.15 -4.42 2.55
N GLN A 329 7.20 -4.02 1.72
CA GLN A 329 7.34 -2.86 0.85
C GLN A 329 7.07 -1.59 1.64
N THR A 330 7.99 -0.64 1.57
CA THR A 330 7.89 0.65 2.23
C THR A 330 8.08 1.79 1.24
N GLU A 331 7.42 2.91 1.52
CA GLU A 331 7.56 4.15 0.77
C GLU A 331 7.94 5.30 1.69
N THR A 332 8.56 6.34 1.14
CA THR A 332 8.85 7.57 1.86
C THR A 332 7.83 8.63 1.47
N VAL A 333 7.07 9.12 2.45
CA VAL A 333 6.06 10.16 2.26
C VAL A 333 6.61 11.50 2.73
N TYR A 334 6.44 12.52 1.91
CA TYR A 334 6.87 13.88 2.19
C TYR A 334 5.74 14.67 2.85
N HIS A 335 6.04 15.35 3.93
CA HIS A 335 5.10 16.20 4.65
C HIS A 335 5.61 17.62 4.73
N HIS A 336 4.74 18.56 4.39
CA HIS A 336 5.00 19.98 4.50
C HIS A 336 4.14 20.57 5.63
N SER A 337 4.77 21.25 6.57
CA SER A 337 4.07 22.00 7.63
C SER A 337 3.67 23.36 7.06
N THR A 338 2.41 23.78 7.30
CA THR A 338 1.86 25.08 6.86
C THR A 338 1.87 26.13 7.97
N GLY A 339 2.65 25.94 9.05
CA GLY A 339 2.84 26.93 10.11
C GLY A 339 3.88 28.00 9.77
N ASP A 340 4.11 28.94 10.69
CA ASP A 340 5.09 30.03 10.52
C ASP A 340 6.50 29.52 10.21
N ASP A 341 6.85 28.31 10.67
CA ASP A 341 8.04 27.56 10.25
C ASP A 341 7.63 26.49 9.25
N SER A 342 7.67 26.81 7.96
CA SER A 342 7.40 25.85 6.89
C SER A 342 8.52 24.81 6.82
N THR A 343 8.36 23.68 7.53
CA THR A 343 9.32 22.57 7.54
C THR A 343 8.88 21.46 6.63
N LEU A 344 9.79 20.96 5.80
CA LEU A 344 9.65 19.72 5.06
C LEU A 344 10.22 18.58 5.89
N TYR A 345 9.44 17.53 6.13
CA TYR A 345 9.92 16.33 6.80
C TYR A 345 9.45 15.08 6.07
N THR A 346 10.24 14.03 6.16
CA THR A 346 9.96 12.75 5.54
C THR A 346 9.55 11.71 6.57
N GLN A 347 8.68 10.80 6.19
CA GLN A 347 8.28 9.66 7.01
C GLN A 347 8.22 8.41 6.13
N THR A 348 8.82 7.32 6.61
CA THR A 348 8.67 6.01 5.96
C THR A 348 7.37 5.36 6.43
N CYS A 349 6.63 4.77 5.50
CA CYS A 349 5.39 4.06 5.75
C CYS A 349 5.41 2.70 5.04
N ILE A 350 4.67 1.73 5.55
CA ILE A 350 4.40 0.48 4.82
C ILE A 350 3.41 0.79 3.71
N CYS A 351 3.71 0.36 2.48
CA CYS A 351 2.82 0.53 1.33
C CYS A 351 1.48 -0.16 1.55
N PRO A 352 0.35 0.38 1.07
CA PRO A 352 -0.95 -0.28 1.11
C PRO A 352 -0.97 -1.65 0.40
N GLY A 353 -1.96 -2.48 0.73
CA GLY A 353 -2.26 -3.75 0.06
C GLY A 353 -1.52 -4.96 0.60
N GLN A 354 -0.62 -4.81 1.58
CA GLN A 354 0.13 -5.92 2.15
C GLN A 354 -0.67 -6.64 3.24
N VAL A 355 -0.47 -7.95 3.33
CA VAL A 355 -1.19 -8.81 4.28
C VAL A 355 -0.29 -9.18 5.44
N PHE A 356 -0.79 -9.01 6.65
CA PHE A 356 -0.10 -9.36 7.90
C PHE A 356 -0.93 -10.37 8.68
N SER A 357 -0.28 -11.39 9.24
CA SER A 357 -0.94 -12.47 9.98
C SER A 357 -0.35 -12.60 11.39
N GLY A 358 -1.21 -12.95 12.34
CA GLY A 358 -0.83 -13.19 13.71
C GLY A 358 -1.91 -13.94 14.48
N THR A 359 -1.69 -14.08 15.80
CA THR A 359 -2.56 -14.85 16.69
C THR A 359 -2.88 -14.08 17.96
N VAL A 360 -4.02 -14.41 18.56
CA VAL A 360 -4.37 -14.04 19.93
C VAL A 360 -4.68 -15.32 20.70
N THR A 361 -4.04 -15.53 21.83
CA THR A 361 -4.21 -16.74 22.65
C THR A 361 -4.72 -16.38 24.05
N GLY A 362 -5.70 -17.09 24.56
CA GLY A 362 -6.27 -16.85 25.88
C GLY A 362 -7.45 -17.75 26.18
N LYS A 363 -8.04 -17.59 27.37
CA LYS A 363 -9.26 -18.31 27.75
C LYS A 363 -10.43 -17.96 26.86
N GLY A 364 -11.34 -18.91 26.64
CA GLY A 364 -12.50 -18.78 25.79
C GLY A 364 -13.34 -17.53 26.08
N LYS A 365 -13.61 -17.28 27.38
CA LYS A 365 -14.38 -16.10 27.82
C LYS A 365 -13.80 -14.76 27.31
N TYR A 366 -12.47 -14.62 27.28
CA TYR A 366 -11.80 -13.41 26.84
C TYR A 366 -11.76 -13.32 25.32
N LEU A 367 -11.55 -14.44 24.64
CA LEU A 367 -11.48 -14.46 23.18
C LEU A 367 -12.84 -14.19 22.51
N ARG A 368 -13.98 -14.36 23.21
CA ARG A 368 -15.29 -13.89 22.70
C ARG A 368 -15.27 -12.39 22.43
N ASN A 369 -14.82 -11.59 23.39
CA ASN A 369 -14.76 -10.14 23.26
C ASN A 369 -13.79 -9.71 22.14
N ILE A 370 -12.66 -10.41 22.02
CA ILE A 370 -11.69 -10.18 20.94
C ILE A 370 -12.27 -10.53 19.57
N ALA A 371 -12.95 -11.67 19.46
CA ALA A 371 -13.61 -12.10 18.24
C ALA A 371 -14.73 -11.13 17.83
N GLU A 372 -15.55 -10.70 18.78
CA GLU A 372 -16.59 -9.70 18.52
C GLU A 372 -15.99 -8.39 17.97
N ALA A 373 -14.89 -7.91 18.56
CA ALA A 373 -14.20 -6.73 18.07
C ALA A 373 -13.63 -6.88 16.64
N LEU A 374 -13.16 -8.09 16.27
CA LEU A 374 -12.71 -8.39 14.90
C LEU A 374 -13.88 -8.53 13.91
N SER A 375 -15.06 -8.95 14.37
CA SER A 375 -16.23 -9.10 13.50
C SER A 375 -16.65 -7.79 12.85
N GLY A 376 -16.24 -6.64 13.39
CA GLY A 376 -16.38 -5.33 12.76
C GLY A 376 -15.58 -5.17 11.47
N GLY A 377 -14.72 -6.11 11.10
CA GLY A 377 -14.00 -6.18 9.83
C GLY A 377 -12.86 -5.20 9.66
N VAL A 378 -12.64 -4.26 10.60
CA VAL A 378 -11.61 -3.21 10.51
C VAL A 378 -10.75 -3.17 11.76
N VAL A 379 -9.43 -3.17 11.57
CA VAL A 379 -8.43 -2.99 12.61
C VAL A 379 -7.65 -1.70 12.32
N THR A 380 -7.54 -0.81 13.31
CA THR A 380 -6.79 0.44 13.15
C THR A 380 -5.56 0.47 14.04
N VAL A 381 -4.36 0.51 13.43
CA VAL A 381 -3.07 0.44 14.15
C VAL A 381 -2.07 1.47 13.62
N GLY A 382 -1.17 1.95 14.47
CA GLY A 382 -0.12 2.89 14.09
C GLY A 382 -0.40 4.34 14.45
N ARG A 383 0.33 5.27 13.82
CA ARG A 383 0.23 6.72 14.02
C ARG A 383 -0.79 7.33 13.08
N SER A 384 -1.24 8.57 13.38
CA SER A 384 -2.16 9.37 12.54
C SER A 384 -3.47 8.65 12.16
N LYS A 385 -4.01 7.83 13.05
CA LYS A 385 -5.22 7.01 12.89
C LYS A 385 -6.48 7.78 12.48
N THR A 386 -6.48 9.09 12.59
CA THR A 386 -7.68 9.92 12.35
C THR A 386 -7.68 10.60 10.98
N ALA A 387 -6.60 10.43 10.20
CA ALA A 387 -6.47 11.26 9.00
C ALA A 387 -5.87 10.60 7.76
N GLN A 388 -4.93 9.68 7.86
CA GLN A 388 -4.22 9.25 6.63
C GLN A 388 -3.75 7.80 6.64
N TYR A 389 -3.52 7.25 7.82
CA TYR A 389 -2.87 5.96 8.02
C TYR A 389 -3.72 5.06 8.89
N ALA A 390 -3.35 3.80 8.96
CA ALA A 390 -3.76 2.90 10.01
C ALA A 390 -4.94 1.97 9.75
N GLU A 391 -5.61 2.04 8.63
CA GLU A 391 -6.76 1.19 8.35
C GLU A 391 -6.31 -0.16 7.76
N CYS A 392 -6.78 -1.25 8.40
CA CYS A 392 -6.57 -2.61 7.93
C CYS A 392 -7.92 -3.34 7.88
N SER A 393 -8.22 -4.03 6.79
CA SER A 393 -9.38 -4.92 6.69
C SER A 393 -9.02 -6.32 7.16
N VAL A 394 -9.92 -6.96 7.90
CA VAL A 394 -9.78 -8.35 8.31
C VAL A 394 -10.14 -9.25 7.14
N LEU A 395 -9.18 -10.05 6.66
CA LEU A 395 -9.39 -10.96 5.53
C LEU A 395 -9.84 -12.35 5.99
N TYR A 396 -9.32 -12.78 7.12
CA TYR A 396 -9.51 -14.11 7.65
C TYR A 396 -9.46 -14.06 9.17
N ALA A 397 -10.31 -14.85 9.85
CA ALA A 397 -10.25 -15.09 11.27
C ALA A 397 -10.79 -16.49 11.59
N GLU A 398 -10.01 -17.28 12.32
CA GLU A 398 -10.36 -18.63 12.76
C GLU A 398 -10.08 -18.79 14.24
N LEU A 399 -11.09 -19.25 14.96
CA LEU A 399 -11.02 -19.56 16.37
C LEU A 399 -10.97 -21.08 16.53
N ARG A 400 -9.94 -21.58 17.25
CA ARG A 400 -9.76 -23.01 17.50
C ARG A 400 -9.23 -23.26 18.90
N PRO A 401 -9.48 -24.44 19.50
CA PRO A 401 -8.80 -24.86 20.71
C PRO A 401 -7.29 -24.78 20.51
N LEU A 402 -6.56 -24.34 21.55
CA LEU A 402 -5.11 -24.27 21.48
C LEU A 402 -4.53 -25.70 21.52
N GLU A 403 -3.93 -26.10 20.40
CA GLU A 403 -3.15 -27.33 20.30
C GLU A 403 -1.68 -27.02 20.51
N GLN A 404 -1.09 -27.48 21.62
CA GLN A 404 0.35 -27.37 21.81
C GLN A 404 1.05 -28.44 20.98
N LYS A 405 1.48 -28.05 19.79
CA LYS A 405 2.35 -28.90 18.98
C LYS A 405 3.69 -29.09 19.67
N GLN A 406 4.17 -30.32 19.65
CA GLN A 406 5.42 -30.72 20.29
C GLN A 406 6.36 -31.30 19.24
N ILE A 407 7.65 -31.05 19.40
CA ILE A 407 8.71 -31.70 18.65
C ILE A 407 9.44 -32.70 19.54
N SER A 408 9.68 -33.89 19.01
CA SER A 408 10.50 -34.92 19.70
C SER A 408 11.95 -34.76 19.20
N VAL A 409 12.85 -34.61 20.15
CA VAL A 409 14.29 -34.44 19.94
C VAL A 409 15.03 -35.61 20.52
N SER A 410 15.90 -36.25 19.73
CA SER A 410 16.70 -37.37 20.20
C SER A 410 17.95 -36.90 20.94
N GLY A 411 18.51 -37.74 21.82
CA GLY A 411 19.77 -37.44 22.47
C GLY A 411 20.91 -37.30 21.44
N GLY A 412 21.68 -36.24 21.57
CA GLY A 412 22.73 -35.88 20.60
C GLY A 412 22.25 -35.13 19.35
N GLU A 413 20.92 -34.98 19.19
CA GLU A 413 20.35 -34.24 18.05
C GLU A 413 20.52 -32.71 18.23
N ARG A 414 21.03 -32.04 17.18
CA ARG A 414 21.21 -30.60 17.19
C ARG A 414 19.87 -29.91 16.95
N THR A 415 19.51 -29.01 17.85
CA THR A 415 18.23 -28.29 17.87
C THR A 415 18.49 -26.78 17.95
N ALA A 416 17.58 -25.98 17.47
CA ALA A 416 17.65 -24.53 17.53
C ALA A 416 16.44 -23.95 18.27
N ALA A 417 16.70 -22.98 19.13
CA ALA A 417 15.69 -22.05 19.67
C ALA A 417 15.78 -20.74 18.85
N VAL A 418 14.75 -20.47 18.07
CA VAL A 418 14.66 -19.29 17.18
C VAL A 418 13.71 -18.27 17.79
N PHE A 419 14.20 -17.07 18.05
CA PHE A 419 13.38 -15.97 18.55
C PHE A 419 12.50 -15.41 17.43
N CYS A 420 11.21 -15.73 17.48
CA CYS A 420 10.22 -15.26 16.51
C CYS A 420 9.71 -13.85 16.83
N SER A 421 9.99 -13.32 18.02
CA SER A 421 9.77 -11.92 18.39
C SER A 421 10.92 -11.42 19.26
N ASP A 422 11.01 -10.09 19.43
CA ASP A 422 11.96 -9.51 20.39
C ASP A 422 11.65 -10.06 21.79
N ALA A 423 12.68 -10.36 22.60
CA ALA A 423 12.51 -10.95 23.92
C ALA A 423 13.16 -10.12 25.01
N LEU A 424 12.48 -10.03 26.15
CA LEU A 424 12.88 -9.28 27.32
C LEU A 424 13.08 -10.26 28.47
N PHE A 425 14.31 -10.46 28.90
CA PHE A 425 14.65 -11.29 30.05
C PHE A 425 15.03 -10.42 31.25
N THR A 426 14.83 -10.93 32.45
CA THR A 426 15.20 -10.27 33.70
C THR A 426 16.14 -11.16 34.48
N ASP A 427 17.10 -10.57 35.17
CA ASP A 427 17.95 -11.23 36.14
C ASP A 427 17.20 -11.47 37.47
N ASP A 428 17.85 -12.13 38.44
CA ASP A 428 17.29 -12.40 39.76
C ASP A 428 16.94 -11.14 40.56
N CYS A 429 17.51 -9.99 40.18
CA CYS A 429 17.22 -8.67 40.77
C CYS A 429 16.06 -7.96 40.08
N GLY A 430 15.45 -8.56 39.05
CA GLY A 430 14.39 -7.94 38.23
C GLY A 430 14.88 -6.91 37.22
N SER A 431 16.19 -6.78 36.99
CA SER A 431 16.77 -5.90 35.99
C SER A 431 16.79 -6.58 34.62
N TYR A 432 16.51 -5.83 33.55
CA TYR A 432 16.56 -6.41 32.20
C TYR A 432 17.98 -6.82 31.81
N THR A 433 18.11 -8.08 31.37
CA THR A 433 19.39 -8.67 30.97
C THR A 433 19.36 -9.19 29.54
N THR A 434 20.54 -9.26 28.92
CA THR A 434 20.78 -9.94 27.64
C THR A 434 21.96 -10.90 27.75
N ASP A 435 22.33 -11.27 28.99
CA ASP A 435 23.37 -12.25 29.25
C ASP A 435 23.00 -13.61 28.63
N PHE A 436 23.92 -14.19 27.88
CA PHE A 436 23.66 -15.43 27.14
C PHE A 436 23.38 -16.64 28.06
N ALA A 437 24.14 -16.76 29.13
CA ALA A 437 23.98 -17.88 30.07
C ALA A 437 22.64 -17.78 30.78
N GLU A 438 22.26 -16.58 31.25
CA GLU A 438 20.99 -16.33 31.90
C GLU A 438 19.79 -16.62 30.96
N VAL A 439 19.88 -16.20 29.70
CA VAL A 439 18.86 -16.49 28.68
C VAL A 439 18.74 -18.00 28.45
N CYS A 440 19.84 -18.71 28.30
CA CYS A 440 19.84 -20.18 28.14
C CYS A 440 19.20 -20.88 29.37
N CYS A 441 19.51 -20.39 30.58
CA CYS A 441 18.92 -20.91 31.81
C CYS A 441 17.40 -20.77 31.81
N GLN A 442 16.89 -19.57 31.49
CA GLN A 442 15.44 -19.32 31.46
C GLN A 442 14.73 -20.06 30.33
N LEU A 443 15.42 -20.38 29.23
CA LEU A 443 14.91 -21.24 28.15
C LEU A 443 14.99 -22.75 28.51
N GLY A 444 15.64 -23.12 29.61
CA GLY A 444 15.89 -24.52 29.99
C GLY A 444 16.96 -25.21 29.14
N ILE A 445 17.81 -24.44 28.44
CA ILE A 445 18.87 -24.95 27.59
C ILE A 445 20.18 -25.11 28.39
N LYS A 446 20.68 -26.33 28.52
CA LYS A 446 21.90 -26.62 29.27
C LYS A 446 23.16 -26.65 28.41
N ASN A 447 23.08 -27.23 27.22
CA ASN A 447 24.22 -27.45 26.31
C ASN A 447 24.10 -26.57 25.05
N ALA A 448 24.17 -25.28 25.25
CA ALA A 448 24.19 -24.32 24.12
C ALA A 448 25.55 -24.35 23.43
N ASP A 449 25.53 -24.43 22.09
CA ASP A 449 26.69 -24.31 21.21
C ASP A 449 26.91 -22.83 20.90
N THR A 450 27.88 -22.19 21.56
CA THR A 450 28.16 -20.75 21.39
C THR A 450 28.67 -20.42 19.99
N ASP A 451 29.39 -21.34 19.33
CA ASP A 451 29.97 -21.12 18.00
C ASP A 451 28.92 -21.20 16.90
N LYS A 452 27.82 -21.91 17.16
CA LYS A 452 26.67 -22.05 16.26
C LYS A 452 25.46 -21.22 16.69
N SER A 453 25.62 -20.39 17.71
CA SER A 453 24.55 -19.48 18.18
C SER A 453 24.76 -18.08 17.63
N PHE A 454 23.69 -17.50 17.10
CA PHE A 454 23.70 -16.20 16.41
C PHE A 454 22.74 -15.23 17.12
N MET A 455 23.29 -14.39 17.96
CA MET A 455 22.51 -13.43 18.77
C MET A 455 22.49 -12.05 18.12
N LYS A 456 21.32 -11.44 18.10
CA LYS A 456 21.09 -10.05 17.72
C LYS A 456 20.53 -9.30 18.91
N TYR A 457 20.87 -8.01 19.04
CA TYR A 457 20.39 -7.16 20.13
C TYR A 457 19.73 -5.91 19.58
N LYS A 458 18.74 -5.41 20.31
CA LYS A 458 17.95 -4.25 19.92
C LYS A 458 17.59 -3.43 21.18
N THR A 459 17.45 -2.13 21.04
CA THR A 459 16.86 -1.29 22.07
C THR A 459 15.39 -1.08 21.79
N ILE A 460 14.54 -1.52 22.69
CA ILE A 460 13.10 -1.29 22.62
C ILE A 460 12.81 0.09 23.18
N MET A 461 12.18 0.90 22.34
CA MET A 461 11.65 2.21 22.71
C MET A 461 10.13 2.17 22.67
N GLY A 462 9.47 2.98 23.45
CA GLY A 462 8.02 3.01 23.46
C GLY A 462 7.47 4.35 23.94
N TYR A 463 6.17 4.52 23.70
CA TYR A 463 5.41 5.67 24.14
C TYR A 463 4.07 5.22 24.71
N MET A 464 3.74 5.70 25.92
CA MET A 464 2.45 5.46 26.56
C MET A 464 1.49 6.58 26.17
N SER A 465 0.61 6.29 25.22
CA SER A 465 -0.33 7.31 24.71
C SER A 465 -1.40 7.73 25.74
N ALA A 466 -1.80 6.83 26.61
CA ALA A 466 -2.74 7.14 27.69
C ALA A 466 -2.14 8.10 28.74
N GLY A 467 -0.87 7.89 29.09
CA GLY A 467 -0.16 8.72 30.07
C GLY A 467 0.66 9.86 29.45
N ASN A 468 0.74 9.96 28.12
CA ASN A 468 1.48 10.98 27.38
C ASN A 468 2.97 11.06 27.74
N TYR A 469 3.65 9.91 27.94
CA TYR A 469 5.07 9.85 28.28
C TYR A 469 5.83 8.78 27.48
N LYS A 470 7.15 8.98 27.35
CA LYS A 470 8.07 7.99 26.76
C LYS A 470 8.32 6.87 27.76
N LYS A 471 8.20 5.61 27.31
CA LYS A 471 8.61 4.44 28.09
C LYS A 471 10.14 4.40 28.22
N PRO A 472 10.71 3.83 29.28
CA PRO A 472 12.16 3.59 29.40
C PRO A 472 12.69 2.80 28.21
N HIS A 473 13.94 3.06 27.84
CA HIS A 473 14.63 2.29 26.82
C HIS A 473 15.10 0.96 27.45
N ILE A 474 14.77 -0.16 26.83
CA ILE A 474 15.11 -1.48 27.32
C ILE A 474 15.93 -2.21 26.27
N ARG A 475 17.07 -2.79 26.68
CA ARG A 475 17.85 -3.66 25.81
C ARG A 475 17.18 -5.04 25.74
N ALA A 476 17.02 -5.57 24.55
CA ALA A 476 16.31 -6.80 24.26
C ALA A 476 17.14 -7.72 23.35
N ILE A 477 16.85 -9.00 23.39
CA ILE A 477 17.25 -9.94 22.35
C ILE A 477 16.32 -9.69 21.15
N ALA A 478 16.90 -9.44 20.00
CA ALA A 478 16.12 -9.13 18.81
C ALA A 478 15.58 -10.41 18.13
N ALA A 479 14.43 -10.28 17.51
CA ALA A 479 13.84 -11.30 16.67
C ALA A 479 14.82 -11.81 15.59
N GLY A 480 14.77 -13.10 15.31
CA GLY A 480 15.72 -13.79 14.43
C GLY A 480 16.98 -14.27 15.15
N SER A 481 17.23 -13.92 16.43
CA SER A 481 18.29 -14.56 17.20
C SER A 481 18.05 -16.07 17.24
N THR A 482 19.13 -16.84 17.19
CA THR A 482 19.08 -18.31 17.13
C THR A 482 20.08 -18.88 18.09
N ILE A 483 19.65 -19.69 19.06
CA ILE A 483 20.50 -20.44 19.97
C ILE A 483 20.50 -21.89 19.52
N CYS A 484 21.68 -22.41 19.19
CA CYS A 484 21.88 -23.81 18.86
C CYS A 484 22.24 -24.58 20.12
N PHE A 485 21.65 -25.76 20.31
CA PHE A 485 21.96 -26.62 21.45
C PHE A 485 21.83 -28.11 21.08
N THR A 486 22.38 -28.98 21.91
CA THR A 486 22.28 -30.42 21.75
C THR A 486 21.54 -31.01 22.96
N ALA A 487 20.50 -31.77 22.68
CA ALA A 487 19.75 -32.45 23.74
C ALA A 487 20.59 -33.56 24.37
N GLU A 488 20.66 -33.65 25.71
CA GLU A 488 21.38 -34.69 26.43
C GLU A 488 20.72 -36.07 26.30
N SER A 489 19.41 -36.09 26.28
CA SER A 489 18.58 -37.29 26.17
C SER A 489 17.34 -37.00 25.31
N VAL A 490 16.59 -38.05 25.00
CA VAL A 490 15.32 -37.89 24.31
C VAL A 490 14.41 -36.97 25.13
N CYS A 491 13.95 -35.87 24.55
CA CYS A 491 13.06 -34.94 25.19
C CYS A 491 11.99 -34.45 24.20
N THR A 492 10.93 -33.90 24.77
CA THR A 492 9.84 -33.29 23.99
C THR A 492 9.80 -31.80 24.32
N LEU A 493 9.85 -30.97 23.29
CA LEU A 493 9.81 -29.52 23.41
C LEU A 493 8.54 -28.97 22.73
N PRO A 494 7.94 -27.92 23.27
CA PRO A 494 6.87 -27.24 22.53
C PRO A 494 7.42 -26.65 21.22
N GLU A 495 6.66 -26.74 20.14
CA GLU A 495 7.09 -26.09 18.87
C GLU A 495 7.22 -24.58 19.07
N TYR A 496 6.25 -23.96 19.76
CA TYR A 496 6.26 -22.56 20.15
C TYR A 496 6.03 -22.39 21.65
N ALA A 497 6.74 -21.44 22.25
CA ALA A 497 6.53 -21.03 23.63
C ALA A 497 6.90 -19.55 23.81
N TYR A 498 6.40 -18.93 24.86
CA TYR A 498 6.71 -17.56 25.23
C TYR A 498 7.58 -17.56 26.51
N PHE A 499 8.66 -16.78 26.46
CA PHE A 499 9.63 -16.67 27.55
C PHE A 499 9.93 -15.22 27.89
N GLY A 500 10.27 -14.98 29.16
CA GLY A 500 10.66 -13.66 29.65
C GLY A 500 9.47 -12.75 30.00
N ALA A 501 9.70 -11.44 29.95
CA ALA A 501 8.73 -10.44 30.37
C ALA A 501 7.87 -9.93 29.18
N LYS A 502 6.68 -9.41 29.49
CA LYS A 502 5.72 -8.78 28.55
C LYS A 502 5.25 -9.70 27.42
N THR A 503 5.12 -10.97 27.69
CA THR A 503 4.66 -11.97 26.73
C THR A 503 3.27 -11.64 26.17
N GLY A 504 2.36 -11.08 26.97
CA GLY A 504 1.04 -10.59 26.53
C GLY A 504 1.11 -9.47 25.48
N GLU A 505 2.21 -8.70 25.45
CA GLU A 505 2.45 -7.64 24.43
C GLU A 505 3.13 -8.18 23.16
N GLY A 506 3.33 -9.52 23.02
CA GLY A 506 3.93 -10.17 21.86
C GLY A 506 5.46 -10.34 21.94
N PHE A 507 6.06 -10.10 23.10
CA PHE A 507 7.48 -10.36 23.34
C PHE A 507 7.74 -11.82 23.70
N GLY A 508 8.95 -12.30 23.41
CA GLY A 508 9.48 -13.57 23.90
C GLY A 508 8.96 -14.82 23.21
N MET A 509 8.36 -14.72 22.02
CA MET A 509 7.96 -15.89 21.24
C MET A 509 9.19 -16.62 20.72
N VAL A 510 9.38 -17.86 21.10
CA VAL A 510 10.48 -18.73 20.68
C VAL A 510 9.91 -19.96 19.99
N ARG A 511 10.50 -20.36 18.87
CA ARG A 511 10.22 -21.61 18.18
C ARG A 511 11.39 -22.56 18.34
N PHE A 512 11.10 -23.76 18.83
CA PHE A 512 12.06 -24.86 18.82
C PHE A 512 11.94 -25.65 17.52
N VAL A 513 13.07 -25.93 16.87
CA VAL A 513 13.12 -26.62 15.57
C VAL A 513 14.40 -27.45 15.48
N LYS A 514 14.35 -28.60 14.82
CA LYS A 514 15.55 -29.36 14.50
C LYS A 514 16.45 -28.55 13.57
N ALA A 515 17.76 -28.62 13.76
CA ALA A 515 18.70 -27.78 13.02
C ALA A 515 18.60 -27.96 11.49
N ASP A 516 18.31 -29.17 11.01
CA ASP A 516 18.13 -29.48 9.58
C ASP A 516 16.80 -28.95 9.02
N GLU A 517 15.80 -28.69 9.87
CA GLU A 517 14.50 -28.17 9.46
C GLU A 517 14.41 -26.64 9.51
N LEU A 518 15.48 -25.95 9.90
CA LEU A 518 15.48 -24.47 10.05
C LEU A 518 15.00 -23.74 8.78
N MET A 519 15.25 -24.30 7.61
CA MET A 519 14.83 -23.70 6.32
C MET A 519 13.32 -23.83 6.04
N LYS A 520 12.60 -24.70 6.79
CA LYS A 520 11.16 -24.92 6.65
C LYS A 520 10.32 -23.96 7.52
N LEU A 521 10.91 -22.84 7.95
CA LEU A 521 10.21 -21.83 8.75
C LEU A 521 9.07 -21.20 7.94
N GLY A 522 7.99 -20.89 8.63
CA GLY A 522 6.77 -20.31 8.09
C GLY A 522 5.57 -21.21 8.36
N GLU A 523 4.45 -20.63 8.77
CA GLU A 523 3.19 -21.34 8.92
C GLU A 523 2.30 -21.09 7.70
N SER A 524 1.75 -22.17 7.11
CA SER A 524 0.70 -21.97 6.12
C SER A 524 -0.53 -21.41 6.84
N VAL A 525 -0.80 -20.16 6.60
CA VAL A 525 -2.07 -19.55 6.97
C VAL A 525 -3.00 -19.96 5.83
N SER A 526 -4.18 -20.51 6.16
CA SER A 526 -5.23 -20.74 5.17
C SER A 526 -5.77 -19.39 4.70
N ALA A 527 -4.89 -18.54 4.18
CA ALA A 527 -5.22 -17.38 3.38
C ALA A 527 -5.61 -17.87 1.97
N SER A 528 -6.58 -18.78 1.88
CA SER A 528 -7.38 -18.94 0.67
C SER A 528 -8.32 -17.75 0.46
N GLY A 529 -8.02 -16.66 1.09
CA GLY A 529 -8.47 -15.33 0.77
C GLY A 529 -7.51 -14.65 -0.22
N LYS A 530 -7.14 -15.26 -1.35
CA LYS A 530 -7.22 -14.49 -2.58
C LYS A 530 -8.67 -14.03 -2.57
N VAL A 531 -8.91 -12.83 -2.07
CA VAL A 531 -10.07 -12.08 -2.51
C VAL A 531 -9.80 -11.89 -4.00
N ASN A 532 -10.22 -12.87 -4.79
CA ASN A 532 -10.61 -12.61 -6.14
C ASN A 532 -11.81 -11.67 -5.94
N ALA A 533 -11.54 -10.38 -5.71
CA ALA A 533 -12.54 -9.38 -5.99
C ALA A 533 -12.98 -9.74 -7.42
N GLU A 534 -14.27 -10.06 -7.58
CA GLU A 534 -14.80 -10.30 -8.91
C GLU A 534 -14.34 -9.12 -9.74
N THR A 535 -13.36 -9.36 -10.61
CA THR A 535 -12.80 -8.32 -11.45
C THR A 535 -13.85 -8.04 -12.50
N ASP A 536 -14.32 -6.81 -12.57
CA ASP A 536 -15.29 -6.41 -13.59
C ASP A 536 -14.64 -6.23 -14.98
N GLY A 537 -13.32 -6.35 -15.05
CA GLY A 537 -12.51 -6.29 -16.26
C GLY A 537 -12.49 -4.92 -16.94
N ARG A 538 -12.91 -3.84 -16.25
CA ARG A 538 -12.96 -2.48 -16.81
C ARG A 538 -11.55 -1.96 -17.15
N LEU A 539 -10.61 -2.08 -16.22
CA LEU A 539 -9.25 -1.62 -16.42
C LEU A 539 -8.54 -2.46 -17.48
N THR A 540 -8.73 -3.78 -17.45
CA THR A 540 -8.16 -4.71 -18.44
C THR A 540 -8.63 -4.39 -19.87
N LYS A 541 -9.91 -4.09 -20.06
CA LYS A 541 -10.44 -3.65 -21.37
C LYS A 541 -9.85 -2.32 -21.81
N LEU A 542 -9.74 -1.37 -20.90
CA LEU A 542 -9.17 -0.05 -21.17
C LEU A 542 -7.69 -0.15 -21.56
N LEU A 543 -6.90 -0.96 -20.84
CA LEU A 543 -5.49 -1.20 -21.15
C LEU A 543 -5.31 -1.83 -22.52
N LYS A 544 -6.09 -2.87 -22.86
CA LYS A 544 -6.04 -3.47 -24.20
C LYS A 544 -6.36 -2.46 -25.30
N LYS A 545 -7.36 -1.62 -25.09
CA LYS A 545 -7.69 -0.54 -26.04
C LYS A 545 -6.53 0.45 -26.18
N ASN A 546 -5.91 0.84 -25.07
CA ASN A 546 -4.79 1.77 -25.07
C ASN A 546 -3.55 1.17 -25.76
N ASP A 547 -3.22 -0.11 -25.50
CA ASP A 547 -2.13 -0.80 -26.17
C ASP A 547 -2.34 -0.85 -27.69
N THR A 548 -3.55 -1.16 -28.17
CA THR A 548 -3.89 -1.14 -29.60
C THR A 548 -3.72 0.26 -30.19
N THR A 549 -4.11 1.30 -29.47
CA THR A 549 -3.95 2.69 -29.90
C THR A 549 -2.48 3.11 -29.93
N GLU A 550 -1.66 2.71 -28.95
CA GLU A 550 -0.22 2.98 -28.96
C GLU A 550 0.51 2.25 -30.09
N GLU A 551 0.18 1.00 -30.36
CA GLU A 551 0.70 0.25 -31.50
C GLU A 551 0.35 0.92 -32.83
N MET A 552 -0.89 1.39 -32.95
CA MET A 552 -1.34 2.14 -34.12
C MET A 552 -0.58 3.46 -34.28
N ARG A 553 -0.40 4.23 -33.21
CA ARG A 553 0.39 5.48 -33.23
C ARG A 553 1.85 5.22 -33.60
N SER A 554 2.46 4.19 -33.02
CA SER A 554 3.82 3.79 -33.39
C SER A 554 3.92 3.45 -34.88
N SER A 555 2.97 2.65 -35.40
CA SER A 555 2.89 2.34 -36.82
C SER A 555 2.71 3.58 -37.70
N ALA A 556 1.94 4.59 -37.23
CA ALA A 556 1.78 5.85 -37.96
C ALA A 556 3.06 6.69 -37.96
N ILE A 557 3.77 6.73 -36.85
CA ILE A 557 5.06 7.42 -36.72
C ILE A 557 6.11 6.76 -37.63
N ASP A 558 6.24 5.43 -37.55
CA ASP A 558 7.19 4.66 -38.35
C ASP A 558 6.92 4.84 -39.86
N TYR A 559 5.64 4.85 -40.26
CA TYR A 559 5.25 5.13 -41.64
C TYR A 559 5.66 6.54 -42.03
N ALA A 560 5.38 7.55 -41.20
CA ALA A 560 5.69 8.96 -41.52
C ALA A 560 7.21 9.19 -41.63
N LEU A 561 8.01 8.57 -40.74
CA LEU A 561 9.47 8.65 -40.79
C LEU A 561 10.04 7.97 -42.03
N SER A 562 9.55 6.77 -42.36
CA SER A 562 9.99 6.01 -43.55
C SER A 562 9.59 6.65 -44.86
N ASN A 563 8.49 7.40 -44.88
CA ASN A 563 7.94 8.07 -46.06
C ASN A 563 8.07 9.61 -46.03
N ARG A 564 9.09 10.11 -45.29
CA ARG A 564 9.32 11.56 -45.13
C ARG A 564 9.38 12.34 -46.45
N SER A 565 10.04 11.80 -47.47
CA SER A 565 10.16 12.43 -48.78
C SER A 565 8.81 12.59 -49.51
N ALA A 566 7.90 11.64 -49.35
CA ALA A 566 6.54 11.72 -49.90
C ALA A 566 5.72 12.80 -49.19
N LEU A 567 5.86 12.91 -47.86
CA LEU A 567 5.17 13.91 -47.05
C LEU A 567 5.70 15.32 -47.29
N VAL A 568 7.00 15.51 -47.39
CA VAL A 568 7.64 16.80 -47.74
C VAL A 568 7.32 17.23 -49.16
N GLY A 569 7.01 16.32 -50.05
CA GLY A 569 6.52 16.65 -51.43
C GLY A 569 5.08 17.17 -51.49
N LEU A 570 4.38 17.32 -50.32
CA LEU A 570 3.09 17.97 -50.21
C LEU A 570 3.30 19.43 -49.71
N SER A 571 2.46 20.37 -50.12
CA SER A 571 2.54 21.73 -49.57
C SER A 571 1.86 21.80 -48.18
N SER A 572 2.36 22.69 -47.31
CA SER A 572 1.81 22.87 -45.94
C SER A 572 0.31 23.22 -45.94
N SER A 573 -0.15 24.04 -46.90
CA SER A 573 -1.56 24.38 -47.09
C SER A 573 -2.40 23.18 -47.52
N PHE A 574 -1.84 22.28 -48.34
CA PHE A 574 -2.54 21.07 -48.76
C PHE A 574 -2.66 20.04 -47.61
N VAL A 575 -1.60 19.85 -46.84
CA VAL A 575 -1.63 19.01 -45.63
C VAL A 575 -2.67 19.53 -44.63
N GLY A 576 -2.74 20.84 -44.42
CA GLY A 576 -3.79 21.45 -43.59
C GLY A 576 -5.21 21.17 -44.09
N ARG A 577 -5.41 21.15 -45.43
CA ARG A 577 -6.71 20.79 -46.04
C ARG A 577 -7.04 19.31 -45.85
N VAL A 578 -6.08 18.41 -45.98
CA VAL A 578 -6.28 16.98 -45.75
C VAL A 578 -6.62 16.72 -44.27
N LEU A 579 -5.94 17.36 -43.33
CA LEU A 579 -6.28 17.28 -41.88
C LEU A 579 -7.72 17.74 -41.62
N LEU A 580 -8.19 18.78 -42.31
CA LEU A 580 -9.58 19.23 -42.20
C LEU A 580 -10.55 18.18 -42.75
N MET A 581 -10.22 17.58 -43.91
CA MET A 581 -11.03 16.49 -44.51
C MET A 581 -11.13 15.29 -43.56
N ILE A 582 -10.04 14.86 -42.90
CA ILE A 582 -10.00 13.77 -41.91
C ILE A 582 -10.97 14.08 -40.78
N ARG A 583 -10.96 15.31 -40.25
CA ARG A 583 -11.83 15.72 -39.14
C ARG A 583 -13.30 15.81 -39.53
N GLN A 584 -13.61 16.17 -40.76
CA GLN A 584 -14.98 16.39 -41.26
C GLN A 584 -15.59 15.14 -41.89
N ALA A 585 -14.82 14.12 -42.23
CA ALA A 585 -15.33 12.90 -42.84
C ALA A 585 -16.23 12.14 -41.87
N GLY A 586 -17.35 11.63 -42.31
CA GLY A 586 -18.26 10.81 -41.55
C GLY A 586 -17.66 9.43 -41.26
N ASP A 587 -17.07 8.81 -42.26
CA ASP A 587 -16.38 7.52 -42.21
C ASP A 587 -15.15 7.52 -43.12
N PHE A 588 -14.44 6.39 -43.15
CA PHE A 588 -13.23 6.23 -43.97
C PHE A 588 -13.52 6.36 -45.48
N ASN A 589 -14.65 5.83 -45.95
CA ASN A 589 -15.03 5.89 -47.35
C ASN A 589 -15.40 7.32 -47.76
N ASP A 590 -16.03 8.11 -46.87
CA ASP A 590 -16.30 9.52 -47.09
C ASP A 590 -14.99 10.32 -47.19
N LEU A 591 -13.97 10.00 -46.35
CA LEU A 591 -12.64 10.59 -46.48
C LEU A 591 -12.02 10.33 -47.84
N ILE A 592 -12.04 9.09 -48.31
CA ILE A 592 -11.49 8.74 -49.63
C ILE A 592 -12.20 9.50 -50.76
N LYS A 593 -13.52 9.58 -50.74
CA LYS A 593 -14.28 10.39 -51.72
C LYS A 593 -13.89 11.85 -51.70
N ARG A 594 -13.64 12.46 -50.53
CA ARG A 594 -13.21 13.85 -50.40
C ARG A 594 -11.80 14.05 -50.95
N ILE A 595 -10.88 13.13 -50.68
CA ILE A 595 -9.53 13.15 -51.23
C ILE A 595 -9.57 13.04 -52.78
N ASP A 596 -10.41 12.14 -53.29
CA ASP A 596 -10.56 11.92 -54.74
C ASP A 596 -11.21 13.08 -55.48
N SER A 597 -11.92 13.97 -54.78
CA SER A 597 -12.48 15.22 -55.35
C SER A 597 -11.42 16.32 -55.55
N VAL A 598 -10.18 16.12 -55.13
CA VAL A 598 -9.08 17.12 -55.28
C VAL A 598 -8.68 17.25 -56.74
N LYS A 599 -8.65 18.48 -57.26
CA LYS A 599 -8.39 18.78 -58.67
C LYS A 599 -6.93 18.49 -59.12
N THR A 600 -5.95 18.54 -58.21
CA THR A 600 -4.54 18.37 -58.54
C THR A 600 -4.16 16.89 -58.47
N GLU A 601 -4.03 16.24 -59.62
CA GLU A 601 -3.87 14.80 -59.76
C GLU A 601 -2.66 14.24 -59.02
N ALA A 602 -1.49 14.89 -59.08
CA ALA A 602 -0.30 14.46 -58.35
C ALA A 602 -0.43 14.52 -56.83
N LYS A 603 -1.10 15.57 -56.30
CA LYS A 603 -1.35 15.68 -54.83
C LYS A 603 -2.46 14.76 -54.36
N LYS A 604 -3.48 14.56 -55.20
CA LYS A 604 -4.57 13.61 -54.97
C LYS A 604 -4.02 12.20 -54.81
N LYS A 605 -3.23 11.73 -55.78
CA LYS A 605 -2.64 10.40 -55.77
C LYS A 605 -1.81 10.17 -54.47
N LYS A 606 -0.91 11.11 -54.14
CA LYS A 606 -0.10 11.01 -52.91
C LYS A 606 -0.95 10.97 -51.63
N ALA A 607 -1.98 11.83 -51.54
CA ALA A 607 -2.85 11.82 -50.36
C ALA A 607 -3.71 10.55 -50.26
N HIS A 608 -4.18 10.04 -51.41
CA HIS A 608 -4.92 8.78 -51.50
C HIS A 608 -4.04 7.61 -51.06
N ASP A 609 -2.83 7.48 -51.60
CA ASP A 609 -1.89 6.41 -51.24
C ASP A 609 -1.56 6.43 -49.75
N ILE A 610 -1.36 7.62 -49.16
CA ILE A 610 -1.16 7.76 -47.70
C ILE A 610 -2.42 7.36 -46.95
N ALA A 611 -3.62 7.79 -47.37
CA ALA A 611 -4.87 7.46 -46.69
C ALA A 611 -5.15 5.94 -46.70
N MET A 612 -4.84 5.26 -47.79
CA MET A 612 -5.02 3.80 -47.91
C MET A 612 -4.18 3.00 -46.94
N THR A 613 -3.10 3.55 -46.38
CA THR A 613 -2.34 2.86 -45.31
C THR A 613 -3.14 2.67 -44.02
N ALA A 614 -4.18 3.50 -43.83
CA ALA A 614 -5.10 3.39 -42.69
C ALA A 614 -6.29 2.45 -42.98
N GLU A 615 -6.39 1.83 -44.17
CA GLU A 615 -7.52 0.96 -44.52
C GLU A 615 -7.72 -0.20 -43.54
N LYS A 616 -6.66 -0.74 -42.97
CA LYS A 616 -6.71 -1.78 -41.93
C LYS A 616 -7.46 -1.35 -40.69
N TYR A 617 -7.61 -0.05 -40.45
CA TYR A 617 -8.31 0.53 -39.30
C TYR A 617 -9.71 1.06 -39.63
N LYS A 618 -10.23 0.84 -40.86
CA LYS A 618 -11.46 1.45 -41.39
C LYS A 618 -12.75 1.14 -40.62
N TYR A 619 -12.78 0.03 -39.90
CA TYR A 619 -13.94 -0.40 -39.15
C TYR A 619 -14.04 0.20 -37.74
N ASN A 620 -12.96 0.83 -37.26
CA ASN A 620 -12.89 1.54 -36.00
C ASN A 620 -12.58 3.03 -36.32
N GLU A 621 -12.84 3.96 -35.39
CA GLU A 621 -12.49 5.36 -35.59
C GLU A 621 -10.96 5.63 -35.55
N ASP A 622 -10.16 4.61 -35.31
CA ASP A 622 -8.70 4.64 -35.16
C ASP A 622 -8.00 5.13 -36.45
N TRP A 623 -8.60 4.97 -37.65
CA TRP A 623 -8.07 5.49 -38.90
C TRP A 623 -7.88 7.00 -38.89
N ARG A 624 -8.73 7.74 -38.15
CA ARG A 624 -8.62 9.20 -38.03
C ARG A 624 -7.33 9.56 -37.29
N GLU A 625 -7.13 8.96 -36.14
CA GLU A 625 -5.97 9.23 -35.29
C GLU A 625 -4.66 8.80 -35.99
N TYR A 626 -4.67 7.66 -36.69
CA TYR A 626 -3.55 7.21 -37.49
C TYR A 626 -3.18 8.27 -38.54
N LEU A 627 -4.14 8.69 -39.33
CA LEU A 627 -3.91 9.66 -40.41
C LEU A 627 -3.60 11.07 -39.89
N GLU A 628 -4.25 11.52 -38.82
CA GLU A 628 -3.88 12.78 -38.18
C GLU A 628 -2.42 12.76 -37.73
N THR A 629 -1.95 11.66 -37.11
CA THR A 629 -0.55 11.50 -36.69
C THR A 629 0.39 11.58 -37.89
N VAL A 630 0.13 10.87 -38.98
CA VAL A 630 0.97 10.86 -40.17
C VAL A 630 1.05 12.27 -40.80
N PHE A 631 -0.10 12.94 -40.98
CA PHE A 631 -0.12 14.27 -41.64
C PHE A 631 0.38 15.38 -40.71
N LEU A 632 0.25 15.29 -39.38
CA LEU A 632 0.84 16.25 -38.46
C LEU A 632 2.37 16.17 -38.47
N LEU A 633 2.93 14.94 -38.49
CA LEU A 633 4.37 14.74 -38.69
C LEU A 633 4.82 15.24 -40.04
N GLY A 634 4.04 15.04 -41.11
CA GLY A 634 4.29 15.63 -42.44
C GLY A 634 4.39 17.16 -42.38
N LYS A 635 3.48 17.80 -41.64
CA LYS A 635 3.51 19.26 -41.43
C LYS A 635 4.74 19.72 -40.67
N TYR A 636 5.16 18.94 -39.68
CA TYR A 636 6.40 19.20 -38.93
C TYR A 636 7.64 19.09 -39.85
N PHE A 637 7.72 18.05 -40.67
CA PHE A 637 8.83 17.87 -41.61
C PHE A 637 8.93 19.02 -42.65
N LEU A 638 7.81 19.53 -43.13
CA LEU A 638 7.76 20.69 -44.01
C LEU A 638 8.37 21.92 -43.34
N ARG A 639 7.95 22.23 -42.13
CA ARG A 639 8.47 23.39 -41.37
C ARG A 639 9.97 23.31 -41.08
N THR A 640 10.48 22.09 -40.84
CA THR A 640 11.92 21.88 -40.59
C THR A 640 12.75 21.86 -41.87
N ALA A 641 12.15 21.55 -43.00
CA ALA A 641 12.81 21.66 -44.30
C ALA A 641 12.95 23.14 -44.73
N ASP A 642 11.86 23.94 -44.60
CA ASP A 642 11.86 25.36 -44.91
C ASP A 642 12.93 26.14 -44.10
N ARG A 643 13.14 25.82 -42.84
CA ARG A 643 14.17 26.44 -41.97
C ARG A 643 15.61 26.13 -42.37
N LYS A 644 15.88 24.97 -43.00
CA LYS A 644 17.22 24.60 -43.46
C LYS A 644 17.57 25.22 -44.81
N GLU A 645 16.61 25.79 -45.55
CA GLU A 645 16.82 26.56 -46.76
C GLU A 645 17.01 28.05 -46.46
N GLU A 646 16.66 28.52 -45.25
CA GLU A 646 16.87 29.91 -44.79
C GLU A 646 18.17 30.12 -44.01
N GLU A 647 18.84 29.05 -43.55
CA GLU A 647 20.21 29.04 -42.98
C GLU A 647 21.25 28.71 -44.09
#